data_b28b9c1914b1df1a5340c4c1b97ec725
#
_entry.id   b28b9c1914b1df1a5340c4c1b97ec725
#
_cell.length_a   1.000
_cell.length_b   1.000
_cell.length_c   1.000
_cell.angle_alpha   90.00
_cell.angle_beta   90.00
_cell.angle_gamma   90.00
#
_symmetry.space_group_name_H-M   'P 1'
#
loop_
_entity.id
_entity.type
_entity.pdbx_description
1 polymer ?
#
loop_
_entity_poly.entity_id
_entity_poly.type
_entity_poly.pdbx_seq_one_letter_code
_entity_poly.pdbx_strand_id
1 'polypeptide(L)'
;MQLIPSLITQLSPWRLVRLALAAAGLPGLLSAQKIAATAANPPTPAEVVELNPFIVDASRDTGYVAAETLSGTRLKTEVRHVASPVTILTEEFLQDIGATSFADIVEFMPGTETYRFDDSDLRGEQAHNGRTFSARGFRADNQSRDFFNTGIPLDTYNTGPISLNRGPNSNLFGIGSAGGALTFGSRPGRLDRATQDLELKFDSNGSQRYVYRRNQPIVPQKLTLSFAALQEQRNGFRRPEGNDRTSVTLGAEWRPVRHTTIGLNHERGELKNLRPYQFATYDWTAPWIAAGRQLTTPVPGSSADFTPPNSASVPRAIESLGNSSFIRILGTDYPIFEYNRSFGYGRRTYLNGVLERVSVADSRLLPLETYTGGFGQVNRTSFDTTMVRVQQRLLPGLHAELAARRENTDGRDHGMLGSNEQAVYIDPNPILANGQPNPFVGQPYIESATNRVTLSEDNNEAWRFSAVYDLALPDYRIFGRRLGRVRLSAFYSEEESASFMRRLTQRVRSGGGNLRHRLYLGGQNGWYLPDGLKRDYRQVRGGVGVPSVDTVWEEGTAAGDRDARGNKTNALSFVGHALLLDERLSLIAGYREDENTSETFDPGAESRKVAKNGAMTYGAVLHLSNWLSLFGNYGENFRPAGTGRVGIDAKHLPENLGQSRDFGLRFALFERKLFGSFTYYDTKQLNQVRNSLGEIINDFDDVWDTIEYAYSTLSPATLAAARLPASPPTRPTDDATAIYSRNSAENNGNPGAIFADTLDSRSKGIELELIANPTPNWRLSWSVSQHRSTVTAARKTVMRYYAEHLPTWQRYVDPAGTIVAPLSTVFIQADMRGLRLADMLAAIANGFDETNAEIGGQRYGNREWSSNLVTRYTFREGGLKGWNVGGSARWRDKALVGYAANPATGFRNPSRPFFERGYWTMDVFVGHSRKIFRNSVTWDSNLRVRDLNHPKVWTSVAAAVDDGFTGNAYPTRRVLMASTSVELSTSFRW
;
A
#
# COMPACT_ATOMS: atom_id res chain seq x y z
N MET A 1 20.76 -18.18 16.48
CA MET A 1 20.33 -16.97 17.18
C MET A 1 21.46 -16.01 17.61
N GLN A 2 22.69 -16.21 17.19
CA GLN A 2 23.84 -15.35 17.55
C GLN A 2 24.60 -14.75 16.35
N LEU A 3 24.17 -14.94 15.12
CA LEU A 3 24.90 -14.48 13.92
C LEU A 3 24.41 -13.13 13.33
N ILE A 4 23.22 -12.66 13.70
CA ILE A 4 22.68 -11.40 13.17
C ILE A 4 23.22 -10.14 13.89
N PRO A 5 23.52 -10.15 15.19
CA PRO A 5 24.07 -8.96 15.85
C PRO A 5 25.50 -8.60 15.44
N SER A 6 26.29 -9.53 14.91
CA SER A 6 27.73 -9.30 14.67
C SER A 6 28.05 -8.61 13.33
N LEU A 7 27.15 -8.64 12.36
CA LEU A 7 27.32 -7.95 11.07
C LEU A 7 26.92 -6.47 11.10
N ILE A 8 26.03 -6.09 12.02
CA ILE A 8 25.51 -4.72 12.15
C ILE A 8 26.47 -3.79 12.92
N THR A 9 27.47 -4.33 13.60
CA THR A 9 28.32 -3.54 14.53
C THR A 9 29.52 -2.84 13.91
N GLN A 10 29.84 -3.02 12.63
CA GLN A 10 31.13 -2.54 12.12
C GLN A 10 31.16 -1.11 11.56
N LEU A 11 30.01 -0.49 11.19
CA LEU A 11 29.99 0.93 10.79
C LEU A 11 28.61 1.55 11.03
N SER A 12 28.14 1.58 12.26
CA SER A 12 26.87 2.26 12.59
C SER A 12 26.95 3.75 12.24
N PRO A 13 26.00 4.30 11.46
CA PRO A 13 25.91 5.74 11.13
C PRO A 13 25.88 6.63 12.40
N TRP A 14 25.52 6.08 13.56
CA TRP A 14 25.58 6.74 14.85
C TRP A 14 27.01 7.07 15.32
N ARG A 15 28.05 6.38 14.80
CA ARG A 15 29.46 6.76 15.06
C ARG A 15 29.83 8.03 14.33
N LEU A 16 29.31 8.24 13.09
CA LEU A 16 29.49 9.49 12.34
C LEU A 16 28.73 10.65 12.99
N VAL A 17 27.54 10.40 13.55
CA VAL A 17 26.78 11.40 14.32
C VAL A 17 27.54 11.80 15.60
N ARG A 18 28.16 10.86 16.31
CA ARG A 18 28.99 11.14 17.48
C ARG A 18 30.24 11.95 17.09
N LEU A 19 30.88 11.65 15.98
CA LEU A 19 32.01 12.41 15.43
C LEU A 19 31.56 13.81 14.96
N ALA A 20 30.39 13.94 14.32
CA ALA A 20 29.83 15.22 13.91
C ALA A 20 29.42 16.09 15.11
N LEU A 21 28.87 15.50 16.16
CA LEU A 21 28.56 16.19 17.42
C LEU A 21 29.84 16.65 18.14
N ALA A 22 30.91 15.84 18.12
CA ALA A 22 32.23 16.22 18.64
C ALA A 22 32.89 17.31 17.80
N ALA A 23 32.74 17.24 16.45
CA ALA A 23 33.28 18.27 15.56
C ALA A 23 32.51 19.59 15.62
N ALA A 24 31.19 19.54 15.91
CA ALA A 24 30.39 20.75 16.13
C ALA A 24 30.73 21.49 17.43
N GLY A 25 31.36 20.82 18.42
CA GLY A 25 31.90 21.44 19.63
C GLY A 25 33.27 22.12 19.48
N LEU A 26 33.99 21.85 18.40
CA LEU A 26 35.34 22.35 18.15
C LEU A 26 35.48 23.81 17.66
N PRO A 27 34.53 24.46 16.99
CA PRO A 27 34.67 25.83 16.55
C PRO A 27 34.71 26.88 17.67
N GLY A 28 34.34 26.51 18.92
CA GLY A 28 34.35 27.42 20.05
C GLY A 28 35.75 27.72 20.62
N LEU A 29 36.78 26.93 20.26
CA LEU A 29 38.12 27.08 20.82
C LEU A 29 39.12 27.90 19.98
N LEU A 30 38.74 28.28 18.75
CA LEU A 30 39.61 29.02 17.82
C LEU A 30 39.28 30.51 17.66
N SER A 31 38.32 31.07 18.42
CA SER A 31 37.90 32.47 18.30
C SER A 31 38.07 33.30 19.60
N ALA A 32 39.09 33.04 20.39
CA ALA A 32 39.45 33.90 21.49
C ALA A 32 40.64 34.85 21.10
N GLN A 33 40.40 35.71 20.10
CA GLN A 33 41.24 36.91 19.95
C GLN A 33 40.46 38.14 20.30
N LYS A 34 40.82 38.78 21.40
CA LYS A 34 40.39 40.12 21.82
C LYS A 34 40.60 41.14 20.71
N ILE A 35 39.55 41.77 20.28
CA ILE A 35 39.64 43.06 19.56
C ILE A 35 39.06 44.16 20.47
N ALA A 36 39.88 45.12 20.72
CA ALA A 36 39.61 46.30 21.55
C ALA A 36 38.51 47.18 20.92
N ALA A 37 37.73 47.79 21.79
CA ALA A 37 36.68 48.73 21.45
C ALA A 37 37.26 50.02 20.82
N THR A 38 36.70 50.39 19.71
CA THR A 38 36.81 51.80 19.25
C THR A 38 35.58 52.20 18.39
N ALA A 39 34.91 53.25 18.91
CA ALA A 39 34.09 54.26 18.21
C ALA A 39 32.98 53.91 17.24
N ALA A 40 31.86 54.50 17.53
CA ALA A 40 30.67 54.88 16.72
C ALA A 40 30.60 54.42 15.27
N ASN A 41 29.66 53.46 15.04
CA ASN A 41 29.29 52.97 13.72
C ASN A 41 28.20 53.85 13.05
N PRO A 42 28.29 54.07 11.71
CA PRO A 42 27.16 54.47 10.92
C PRO A 42 26.11 53.34 10.86
N PRO A 43 24.85 53.64 10.51
CA PRO A 43 23.79 52.61 10.51
C PRO A 43 24.16 51.44 9.59
N THR A 44 24.29 50.28 10.19
CA THR A 44 24.56 48.99 9.51
C THR A 44 23.50 48.77 8.42
N PRO A 45 23.88 48.44 7.17
CA PRO A 45 22.91 47.99 6.17
C PRO A 45 22.10 46.84 6.76
N ALA A 46 20.78 46.85 6.53
CA ALA A 46 19.91 45.79 6.99
C ALA A 46 20.53 44.44 6.63
N GLU A 47 20.92 43.67 7.64
CA GLU A 47 21.58 42.38 7.47
C GLU A 47 20.62 41.48 6.69
N VAL A 48 21.00 41.08 5.49
CA VAL A 48 20.27 40.15 4.67
C VAL A 48 20.17 38.84 5.49
N VAL A 49 19.00 38.56 6.03
CA VAL A 49 18.76 37.31 6.74
C VAL A 49 18.81 36.19 5.72
N GLU A 50 19.97 35.58 5.58
CA GLU A 50 20.14 34.39 4.75
C GLU A 50 19.33 33.24 5.38
N LEU A 51 18.26 32.85 4.70
CA LEU A 51 17.34 31.83 5.17
C LEU A 51 17.95 30.43 4.97
N ASN A 52 17.84 29.57 6.00
CA ASN A 52 18.26 28.18 5.96
C ASN A 52 17.58 27.44 4.77
N PRO A 53 18.33 26.84 3.83
CA PRO A 53 17.77 26.20 2.65
C PRO A 53 17.08 24.84 2.94
N PHE A 54 17.20 24.30 4.14
CA PHE A 54 16.68 22.98 4.52
C PHE A 54 15.39 23.05 5.35
N ILE A 55 14.88 24.23 5.68
CA ILE A 55 13.68 24.41 6.51
C ILE A 55 12.68 25.33 5.80
N VAL A 56 11.42 24.87 5.70
CA VAL A 56 10.28 25.66 5.24
C VAL A 56 9.64 26.39 6.42
N ASP A 57 9.32 27.64 6.24
CA ASP A 57 8.59 28.45 7.21
C ASP A 57 7.10 28.52 6.84
N ALA A 58 6.28 27.68 7.49
CA ALA A 58 4.83 27.68 7.30
C ALA A 58 4.13 28.97 7.77
N SER A 59 4.82 29.89 8.45
CA SER A 59 4.24 31.18 8.83
C SER A 59 3.94 32.10 7.63
N ARG A 60 4.50 31.79 6.47
CA ARG A 60 4.26 32.48 5.20
C ARG A 60 3.04 31.93 4.43
N ASP A 61 2.49 30.81 4.88
CA ASP A 61 1.30 30.19 4.27
C ASP A 61 0.07 31.07 4.49
N THR A 62 -0.81 31.11 3.51
CA THR A 62 -2.04 31.90 3.58
C THR A 62 -3.26 31.02 3.28
N GLY A 63 -3.98 30.67 4.30
CA GLY A 63 -5.15 29.77 4.15
C GLY A 63 -4.73 28.41 3.63
N TYR A 64 -5.20 28.04 2.45
CA TYR A 64 -4.86 26.78 1.79
C TYR A 64 -3.66 26.91 0.84
N VAL A 65 -3.06 28.09 0.71
CA VAL A 65 -1.92 28.36 -0.19
C VAL A 65 -0.62 28.24 0.59
N ALA A 66 0.18 27.26 0.24
CA ALA A 66 1.56 27.13 0.72
C ALA A 66 2.50 28.05 -0.08
N ALA A 67 3.36 28.79 0.59
CA ALA A 67 4.30 29.71 -0.04
C ALA A 67 5.56 28.99 -0.55
N GLU A 68 6.05 28.01 0.20
CA GLU A 68 7.35 27.38 0.01
C GLU A 68 7.23 25.84 0.17
N THR A 69 8.19 25.12 -0.41
CA THR A 69 8.26 23.67 -0.29
C THR A 69 9.71 23.18 -0.34
N LEU A 70 9.96 22.01 0.23
CA LEU A 70 11.17 21.21 -0.01
C LEU A 70 10.95 20.17 -1.11
N SER A 71 9.70 19.93 -1.48
CA SER A 71 9.34 18.96 -2.52
C SER A 71 9.67 19.50 -3.90
N GLY A 72 10.41 18.73 -4.66
CA GLY A 72 10.95 19.13 -5.97
C GLY A 72 12.47 19.15 -6.01
N THR A 73 13.12 19.66 -4.97
CA THR A 73 14.59 19.82 -4.94
C THR A 73 15.25 19.40 -3.63
N ARG A 74 14.50 19.01 -2.61
CA ARG A 74 14.90 18.91 -1.18
C ARG A 74 15.38 20.22 -0.56
N LEU A 75 15.25 21.32 -1.28
CA LEU A 75 15.68 22.64 -0.84
C LEU A 75 14.50 23.56 -0.82
N LYS A 76 14.51 24.48 0.11
CA LYS A 76 13.51 25.53 0.24
C LYS A 76 13.37 26.29 -1.07
N THR A 77 12.21 26.16 -1.70
CA THR A 77 11.90 26.75 -2.99
C THR A 77 10.46 27.30 -2.95
N GLU A 78 10.26 28.51 -3.46
CA GLU A 78 8.91 29.03 -3.64
C GLU A 78 8.13 28.13 -4.62
N VAL A 79 6.88 27.83 -4.30
CA VAL A 79 6.05 26.87 -5.09
C VAL A 79 5.95 27.30 -6.56
N ARG A 80 5.97 28.61 -6.83
CA ARG A 80 5.92 29.14 -8.21
C ARG A 80 7.12 28.73 -9.08
N HIS A 81 8.28 28.45 -8.48
CA HIS A 81 9.52 28.08 -9.18
C HIS A 81 9.74 26.58 -9.32
N VAL A 82 8.86 25.75 -8.74
CA VAL A 82 8.98 24.29 -8.81
C VAL A 82 8.44 23.77 -10.14
N ALA A 83 9.24 23.07 -10.94
CA ALA A 83 8.83 22.58 -12.26
C ALA A 83 7.91 21.36 -12.21
N SER A 84 7.95 20.56 -11.11
CA SER A 84 7.14 19.36 -10.98
C SER A 84 5.75 19.66 -10.41
N PRO A 85 4.73 18.79 -10.68
CA PRO A 85 3.41 18.89 -10.06
C PRO A 85 3.46 18.45 -8.61
N VAL A 86 3.36 19.39 -7.69
CA VAL A 86 3.40 19.16 -6.23
C VAL A 86 2.15 19.75 -5.59
N THR A 87 1.47 18.96 -4.78
CA THR A 87 0.39 19.42 -3.89
C THR A 87 0.92 19.52 -2.48
N ILE A 88 0.73 20.65 -1.82
CA ILE A 88 1.17 20.91 -0.45
C ILE A 88 -0.09 21.21 0.37
N LEU A 89 -0.26 20.48 1.48
CA LEU A 89 -1.38 20.66 2.37
C LEU A 89 -0.95 21.51 3.58
N THR A 90 -1.61 22.64 3.74
CA THR A 90 -1.40 23.52 4.89
C THR A 90 -2.07 22.95 6.14
N GLU A 91 -1.58 23.32 7.32
CA GLU A 91 -2.20 22.92 8.60
C GLU A 91 -3.68 23.33 8.66
N GLU A 92 -4.02 24.49 8.10
CA GLU A 92 -5.41 24.96 8.09
C GLU A 92 -6.30 24.09 7.19
N PHE A 93 -5.82 23.67 6.02
CA PHE A 93 -6.55 22.74 5.16
C PHE A 93 -6.80 21.41 5.87
N LEU A 94 -5.78 20.85 6.54
CA LEU A 94 -5.91 19.59 7.29
C LEU A 94 -6.92 19.67 8.43
N GLN A 95 -6.97 20.80 9.14
CA GLN A 95 -7.96 21.06 10.18
C GLN A 95 -9.37 21.14 9.60
N ASP A 96 -9.54 21.81 8.47
CA ASP A 96 -10.84 22.03 7.83
C ASP A 96 -11.43 20.74 7.23
N ILE A 97 -10.61 19.82 6.74
CA ILE A 97 -11.07 18.48 6.36
C ILE A 97 -11.15 17.49 7.53
N GLY A 98 -10.65 17.88 8.73
CA GLY A 98 -10.61 17.04 9.94
C GLY A 98 -9.68 15.84 9.83
N ALA A 99 -8.68 15.92 8.96
CA ALA A 99 -7.74 14.83 8.73
C ALA A 99 -6.83 14.57 9.93
N THR A 100 -6.69 13.31 10.32
CA THR A 100 -5.76 12.87 11.34
C THR A 100 -4.81 11.80 10.85
N SER A 101 -5.22 11.02 9.85
CA SER A 101 -4.50 9.87 9.34
C SER A 101 -4.11 10.05 7.87
N PHE A 102 -3.23 9.19 7.42
CA PHE A 102 -2.84 9.09 6.02
C PHE A 102 -4.03 8.92 5.06
N ALA A 103 -4.98 8.05 5.40
CA ALA A 103 -6.13 7.79 4.56
C ALA A 103 -7.02 9.03 4.40
N ASP A 104 -7.25 9.76 5.50
CA ASP A 104 -8.04 11.00 5.48
C ASP A 104 -7.40 12.04 4.52
N ILE A 105 -6.07 12.09 4.47
CA ILE A 105 -5.32 13.06 3.67
C ILE A 105 -5.36 12.71 2.19
N VAL A 106 -5.08 11.45 1.85
CA VAL A 106 -5.01 10.98 0.46
C VAL A 106 -6.33 11.15 -0.28
N GLU A 107 -7.47 10.97 0.39
CA GLU A 107 -8.79 11.12 -0.22
C GLU A 107 -9.06 12.53 -0.76
N PHE A 108 -8.36 13.55 -0.28
CA PHE A 108 -8.52 14.94 -0.71
C PHE A 108 -7.43 15.44 -1.68
N MET A 109 -6.40 14.64 -1.91
CA MET A 109 -5.36 15.01 -2.89
C MET A 109 -5.84 14.78 -4.32
N PRO A 110 -5.39 15.59 -5.31
CA PRO A 110 -5.79 15.40 -6.70
C PRO A 110 -5.22 14.13 -7.29
N GLY A 111 -6.04 13.40 -8.05
CA GLY A 111 -5.61 12.19 -8.78
C GLY A 111 -5.19 11.04 -7.89
N THR A 112 -5.55 11.08 -6.61
CA THR A 112 -5.26 10.01 -5.66
C THR A 112 -6.52 9.34 -5.15
N GLU A 113 -6.35 8.10 -4.75
CA GLU A 113 -7.38 7.28 -4.13
C GLU A 113 -6.72 6.34 -3.13
N THR A 114 -7.36 6.10 -1.99
CA THR A 114 -6.93 5.02 -1.11
C THR A 114 -7.00 3.72 -1.89
N TYR A 115 -5.91 2.96 -1.86
CA TYR A 115 -5.78 1.75 -2.66
C TYR A 115 -6.85 0.75 -2.24
N ARG A 116 -7.80 0.50 -3.13
CA ARG A 116 -8.89 -0.42 -2.85
C ARG A 116 -8.66 -1.79 -3.45
N PHE A 117 -8.03 -1.90 -4.64
CA PHE A 117 -7.61 -3.18 -5.24
C PHE A 117 -6.98 -3.04 -6.62
N ASP A 118 -5.99 -3.88 -6.81
CA ASP A 118 -5.57 -4.43 -8.08
C ASP A 118 -5.99 -5.91 -8.10
N ASP A 119 -6.44 -6.42 -9.23
CA ASP A 119 -6.91 -7.79 -9.41
C ASP A 119 -5.83 -8.87 -9.11
N SER A 120 -4.56 -8.44 -9.09
CA SER A 120 -3.41 -9.33 -8.89
C SER A 120 -2.99 -9.51 -7.43
N ASP A 121 -3.47 -8.70 -6.48
CA ASP A 121 -2.88 -8.68 -5.13
C ASP A 121 -3.90 -8.71 -3.99
N LEU A 122 -4.69 -9.78 -3.98
CA LEU A 122 -5.58 -10.09 -2.85
C LEU A 122 -4.85 -10.31 -1.52
N ARG A 123 -3.56 -10.66 -1.58
CA ARG A 123 -2.72 -10.90 -0.41
C ARG A 123 -2.06 -9.63 0.11
N GLY A 124 -1.90 -8.63 -0.75
CA GLY A 124 -1.24 -7.37 -0.43
C GLY A 124 -1.99 -6.51 0.59
N GLU A 125 -3.28 -6.72 0.78
CA GLU A 125 -4.09 -5.97 1.75
C GLU A 125 -3.71 -6.18 3.19
N GLN A 126 -3.22 -7.35 3.52
CA GLN A 126 -2.82 -7.70 4.89
C GLN A 126 -1.63 -6.85 5.37
N ALA A 127 -0.82 -6.38 4.44
CA ALA A 127 0.35 -5.54 4.74
C ALA A 127 0.01 -4.05 4.94
N HIS A 128 -1.27 -3.65 4.79
CA HIS A 128 -1.59 -2.23 4.69
C HIS A 128 -1.89 -1.59 6.03
N ASN A 129 -0.86 -1.26 6.73
CA ASN A 129 -0.90 -0.30 7.84
C ASN A 129 -1.33 1.12 7.38
N GLY A 130 -2.23 1.22 6.37
CA GLY A 130 -2.74 2.48 5.86
C GLY A 130 -1.72 3.34 5.11
N ARG A 131 -0.78 2.73 4.39
CA ARG A 131 0.34 3.43 3.74
C ARG A 131 0.29 3.43 2.21
N THR A 132 -0.59 2.62 1.63
CA THR A 132 -0.67 2.47 0.17
C THR A 132 -1.81 3.28 -0.40
N PHE A 133 -1.57 3.94 -1.51
CA PHE A 133 -2.56 4.69 -2.28
C PHE A 133 -2.29 4.51 -3.77
N SER A 134 -3.24 4.88 -4.60
CA SER A 134 -3.01 5.07 -6.02
C SER A 134 -2.86 6.55 -6.34
N ALA A 135 -1.94 6.88 -7.23
CA ALA A 135 -1.83 8.20 -7.81
C ALA A 135 -1.65 8.06 -9.31
N ARG A 136 -2.44 8.81 -10.08
CA ARG A 136 -2.46 8.70 -11.56
C ARG A 136 -2.72 7.27 -12.06
N GLY A 137 -3.45 6.46 -11.28
CA GLY A 137 -3.73 5.06 -11.59
C GLY A 137 -2.57 4.09 -11.33
N PHE A 138 -1.47 4.53 -10.75
CA PHE A 138 -0.37 3.66 -10.30
C PHE A 138 -0.38 3.52 -8.79
N ARG A 139 -0.04 2.32 -8.31
CA ARG A 139 0.18 2.09 -6.88
C ARG A 139 1.36 2.94 -6.40
N ALA A 140 1.16 3.67 -5.32
CA ALA A 140 2.18 4.41 -4.61
C ALA A 140 2.22 3.96 -3.14
N ASP A 141 3.34 3.46 -2.70
CA ASP A 141 3.56 2.94 -1.34
C ASP A 141 4.76 3.63 -0.67
N ASN A 142 5.29 4.66 -1.32
CA ASN A 142 6.41 5.42 -0.82
C ASN A 142 5.92 6.54 0.09
N GLN A 143 6.12 6.35 1.39
CA GLN A 143 6.02 7.41 2.37
C GLN A 143 7.40 7.75 2.91
N SER A 144 7.67 9.02 3.05
CA SER A 144 8.91 9.47 3.69
C SER A 144 8.64 10.51 4.75
N ARG A 145 9.37 10.40 5.85
CA ARG A 145 9.43 11.42 6.89
C ARG A 145 10.79 12.07 6.85
N ASP A 146 10.82 13.40 6.69
CA ASP A 146 12.06 14.17 6.55
C ASP A 146 12.99 13.62 5.43
N PHE A 147 12.38 13.12 4.35
CA PHE A 147 13.03 12.47 3.19
C PHE A 147 13.76 11.16 3.51
N PHE A 148 13.45 10.50 4.60
CA PHE A 148 13.80 9.10 4.86
C PHE A 148 12.58 8.21 4.73
N ASN A 149 12.72 7.04 4.12
CA ASN A 149 11.62 6.08 4.03
C ASN A 149 11.16 5.66 5.42
N THR A 150 9.87 5.56 5.66
CA THR A 150 9.33 5.22 6.98
C THR A 150 8.27 4.13 6.91
N GLY A 151 8.36 3.19 7.85
CA GLY A 151 7.35 2.17 8.12
C GLY A 151 6.24 2.66 9.05
N ILE A 152 6.40 3.79 9.72
CA ILE A 152 5.44 4.34 10.67
C ILE A 152 4.37 5.13 9.92
N PRO A 153 3.07 4.79 10.06
CA PRO A 153 1.99 5.54 9.42
C PRO A 153 1.95 6.99 9.88
N LEU A 154 1.74 7.90 8.91
CA LEU A 154 1.57 9.32 9.16
C LEU A 154 0.40 9.59 10.11
N ASP A 155 0.62 10.51 11.04
CA ASP A 155 -0.42 11.10 11.87
C ASP A 155 -0.14 12.60 12.08
N THR A 156 -1.18 13.42 12.09
CA THR A 156 -1.05 14.88 12.18
C THR A 156 -0.63 15.41 13.54
N TYR A 157 -0.59 14.57 14.59
CA TYR A 157 -0.27 15.03 15.94
C TYR A 157 1.16 15.56 16.08
N ASN A 158 2.13 15.03 15.31
CA ASN A 158 3.54 15.41 15.38
C ASN A 158 4.14 15.77 14.01
N THR A 159 3.27 15.94 13.00
CA THR A 159 3.67 16.20 11.62
C THR A 159 3.71 17.69 11.33
N GLY A 160 4.69 18.11 10.54
CA GLY A 160 4.79 19.41 9.91
C GLY A 160 4.14 19.44 8.52
N PRO A 161 4.77 20.12 7.54
CA PRO A 161 4.24 20.20 6.19
C PRO A 161 4.10 18.83 5.54
N ILE A 162 3.00 18.62 4.81
CA ILE A 162 2.71 17.40 4.05
C ILE A 162 2.67 17.77 2.58
N SER A 163 3.36 17.01 1.76
CA SER A 163 3.38 17.23 0.31
C SER A 163 3.32 15.91 -0.46
N LEU A 164 2.57 15.93 -1.54
CA LEU A 164 2.54 14.87 -2.54
C LEU A 164 3.25 15.35 -3.80
N ASN A 165 4.32 14.67 -4.16
CA ASN A 165 4.94 14.81 -5.47
C ASN A 165 4.36 13.72 -6.38
N ARG A 166 3.68 14.12 -7.46
CA ARG A 166 3.03 13.20 -8.39
C ARG A 166 3.95 12.86 -9.56
N GLY A 167 4.00 11.57 -9.90
CA GLY A 167 4.93 11.04 -10.88
C GLY A 167 6.33 10.79 -10.33
N PRO A 168 7.22 10.17 -11.12
CA PRO A 168 8.60 9.90 -10.77
C PRO A 168 9.38 11.20 -10.50
N ASN A 169 10.19 11.20 -9.46
CA ASN A 169 11.11 12.29 -9.14
C ASN A 169 12.35 11.73 -8.43
N SER A 170 13.38 11.45 -9.18
CA SER A 170 14.63 10.88 -8.67
C SER A 170 15.43 11.84 -7.78
N ASN A 171 15.26 13.17 -7.95
CA ASN A 171 15.94 14.14 -7.09
C ASN A 171 15.53 14.01 -5.61
N LEU A 172 14.28 13.59 -5.37
CA LEU A 172 13.76 13.41 -4.02
C LEU A 172 13.96 11.97 -3.54
N PHE A 173 13.62 11.00 -4.39
CA PHE A 173 13.52 9.59 -4.04
C PHE A 173 14.03 8.76 -5.21
N GLY A 174 15.24 8.26 -5.17
CA GLY A 174 15.79 7.43 -6.25
C GLY A 174 14.97 6.17 -6.44
N ILE A 175 14.81 5.39 -5.37
CA ILE A 175 13.93 4.22 -5.34
C ILE A 175 12.51 4.70 -5.05
N GLY A 176 11.60 4.50 -6.01
CA GLY A 176 10.26 5.04 -5.91
C GLY A 176 9.21 4.36 -6.79
N SER A 177 7.99 4.87 -6.72
CA SER A 177 6.84 4.44 -7.51
C SER A 177 6.57 5.43 -8.64
N ALA A 178 6.09 4.93 -9.80
CA ALA A 178 5.65 5.77 -10.91
C ALA A 178 4.46 6.70 -10.53
N GLY A 179 3.68 6.34 -9.50
CA GLY A 179 2.61 7.19 -8.97
C GLY A 179 3.10 8.41 -8.21
N GLY A 180 4.32 8.36 -7.66
CA GLY A 180 4.91 9.44 -6.88
C GLY A 180 5.16 9.07 -5.43
N ALA A 181 5.37 10.08 -4.58
CA ALA A 181 5.71 9.90 -3.18
C ALA A 181 5.04 10.95 -2.28
N LEU A 182 4.56 10.49 -1.13
CA LEU A 182 4.07 11.35 -0.05
C LEU A 182 5.21 11.61 0.93
N THR A 183 5.48 12.89 1.17
CA THR A 183 6.51 13.35 2.10
C THR A 183 5.88 14.18 3.20
N PHE A 184 6.26 13.93 4.42
CA PHE A 184 5.91 14.76 5.56
C PHE A 184 7.12 15.07 6.42
N GLY A 185 7.11 16.25 7.00
CA GLY A 185 8.16 16.70 7.90
C GLY A 185 7.84 16.39 9.35
N SER A 186 8.85 16.19 10.18
CA SER A 186 8.69 16.31 11.63
C SER A 186 8.40 17.76 12.01
N ARG A 187 7.54 17.99 13.00
CA ARG A 187 7.27 19.36 13.48
C ARG A 187 8.51 19.92 14.16
N PRO A 188 9.12 21.00 13.64
CA PRO A 188 10.33 21.57 14.24
C PRO A 188 9.99 22.33 15.53
N GLY A 189 10.93 22.34 16.47
CA GLY A 189 10.84 23.17 17.67
C GLY A 189 10.96 24.66 17.34
N ARG A 190 10.19 25.51 17.98
CA ARG A 190 10.21 26.98 17.82
C ARG A 190 11.11 27.61 18.87
N LEU A 191 12.16 28.29 18.43
CA LEU A 191 13.12 28.97 19.32
C LEU A 191 12.62 30.33 19.81
N ASP A 192 11.60 30.91 19.13
CA ASP A 192 11.11 32.27 19.36
C ASP A 192 10.03 32.37 20.43
N ARG A 193 9.22 31.31 20.61
CA ARG A 193 8.06 31.39 21.52
C ARG A 193 7.66 30.03 22.09
N ALA A 194 7.09 30.06 23.29
CA ALA A 194 6.39 28.90 23.86
C ALA A 194 5.01 28.75 23.18
N THR A 195 4.60 27.50 22.94
CA THR A 195 3.26 27.16 22.48
C THR A 195 2.78 25.92 23.22
N GLN A 196 1.49 25.89 23.49
CA GLN A 196 0.83 24.74 24.10
C GLN A 196 -0.51 24.53 23.40
N ASP A 197 -0.87 23.27 23.15
CA ASP A 197 -2.08 22.91 22.43
C ASP A 197 -2.64 21.61 22.98
N LEU A 198 -3.95 21.60 23.25
CA LEU A 198 -4.71 20.43 23.65
C LEU A 198 -5.85 20.24 22.64
N GLU A 199 -5.90 19.09 22.00
CA GLU A 199 -6.95 18.72 21.03
C GLU A 199 -7.71 17.49 21.55
N LEU A 200 -9.03 17.57 21.53
CA LEU A 200 -9.96 16.51 21.90
C LEU A 200 -10.91 16.27 20.73
N LYS A 201 -11.14 15.00 20.38
CA LYS A 201 -12.03 14.63 19.29
C LYS A 201 -12.84 13.41 19.67
N PHE A 202 -14.14 13.42 19.34
CA PHE A 202 -15.10 12.35 19.60
C PHE A 202 -15.99 12.17 18.37
N ASP A 203 -16.42 10.93 18.10
CA ASP A 203 -17.38 10.67 17.03
C ASP A 203 -18.54 9.76 17.45
N SER A 204 -19.55 9.68 16.58
CA SER A 204 -20.74 8.86 16.80
C SER A 204 -20.49 7.35 16.79
N ASN A 205 -19.34 6.88 16.33
CA ASN A 205 -18.90 5.49 16.40
C ASN A 205 -18.27 5.16 17.76
N GLY A 206 -18.15 6.16 18.65
CA GLY A 206 -17.52 6.04 19.95
C GLY A 206 -16.00 6.17 19.93
N SER A 207 -15.44 6.73 18.86
CA SER A 207 -14.02 7.05 18.80
C SER A 207 -13.68 8.21 19.73
N GLN A 208 -12.46 8.15 20.25
CA GLN A 208 -11.91 9.18 21.15
C GLN A 208 -10.45 9.43 20.77
N ARG A 209 -10.08 10.71 20.66
CA ARG A 209 -8.71 11.12 20.39
C ARG A 209 -8.32 12.29 21.30
N TYR A 210 -7.15 12.18 21.90
CA TYR A 210 -6.56 13.16 22.81
C TYR A 210 -5.15 13.46 22.32
N VAL A 211 -4.86 14.73 22.02
CA VAL A 211 -3.52 15.18 21.62
C VAL A 211 -3.11 16.34 22.51
N TYR A 212 -1.92 16.23 23.06
CA TYR A 212 -1.28 17.34 23.78
C TYR A 212 0.05 17.66 23.13
N ARG A 213 0.31 18.95 22.88
CA ARG A 213 1.57 19.43 22.31
C ARG A 213 2.10 20.60 23.14
N ARG A 214 3.38 20.63 23.38
CA ARG A 214 4.06 21.74 24.01
C ARG A 214 5.40 21.99 23.34
N ASN A 215 5.70 23.25 23.07
CA ASN A 215 7.03 23.76 22.71
C ASN A 215 7.46 24.76 23.74
N GLN A 216 8.64 24.58 24.31
CA GLN A 216 9.17 25.40 25.39
C GLN A 216 10.60 25.84 25.09
N PRO A 217 10.85 27.10 24.69
CA PRO A 217 12.18 27.67 24.68
C PRO A 217 12.75 27.64 26.09
N ILE A 218 13.85 26.95 26.26
CA ILE A 218 14.63 26.90 27.54
C ILE A 218 15.62 28.06 27.56
N VAL A 219 16.28 28.29 26.42
CA VAL A 219 17.11 29.46 26.21
C VAL A 219 16.58 30.17 24.93
N PRO A 220 15.96 31.33 25.04
CA PRO A 220 15.39 32.06 23.89
C PRO A 220 16.38 32.15 22.74
N GLN A 221 15.91 31.90 21.53
CA GLN A 221 16.67 31.87 20.28
C GLN A 221 17.81 30.84 20.19
N LYS A 222 18.06 30.04 21.28
CA LYS A 222 19.18 29.09 21.31
C LYS A 222 18.75 27.64 21.53
N LEU A 223 17.85 27.39 22.49
CA LEU A 223 17.43 26.01 22.82
C LEU A 223 15.94 25.96 23.09
N THR A 224 15.27 25.08 22.39
CA THR A 224 13.88 24.72 22.69
C THR A 224 13.73 23.22 22.86
N LEU A 225 12.80 22.82 23.71
CA LEU A 225 12.32 21.45 23.82
C LEU A 225 10.87 21.40 23.37
N SER A 226 10.51 20.34 22.69
CA SER A 226 9.14 20.06 22.27
C SER A 226 8.70 18.69 22.74
N PHE A 227 7.42 18.60 23.04
CA PHE A 227 6.75 17.39 23.49
C PHE A 227 5.41 17.26 22.78
N ALA A 228 5.08 16.05 22.30
CA ALA A 228 3.74 15.73 21.83
C ALA A 228 3.34 14.35 22.30
N ALA A 229 2.09 14.19 22.70
CA ALA A 229 1.51 12.91 23.11
C ALA A 229 0.15 12.72 22.41
N LEU A 230 -0.09 11.50 22.00
CA LEU A 230 -1.33 11.04 21.36
C LEU A 230 -1.85 9.81 22.07
N GLN A 231 -3.13 9.84 22.42
CA GLN A 231 -3.92 8.68 22.78
C GLN A 231 -5.16 8.67 21.87
N GLU A 232 -5.31 7.64 21.06
CA GLU A 232 -6.46 7.47 20.18
C GLU A 232 -7.04 6.08 20.32
N GLN A 233 -8.38 6.01 20.42
CA GLN A 233 -9.19 4.83 20.20
C GLN A 233 -10.14 5.17 19.06
N ARG A 234 -9.88 4.64 17.88
CA ARG A 234 -10.69 4.88 16.68
C ARG A 234 -11.54 3.66 16.40
N ASN A 235 -12.84 3.82 16.38
CA ASN A 235 -13.78 2.78 16.03
C ASN A 235 -14.29 2.99 14.60
N GLY A 236 -14.38 1.91 13.82
CA GLY A 236 -14.99 1.93 12.50
C GLY A 236 -16.51 1.77 12.55
N PHE A 237 -17.14 1.79 11.37
CA PHE A 237 -18.58 1.54 11.23
C PHE A 237 -18.95 0.06 11.38
N ARG A 238 -18.00 -0.87 11.18
CA ARG A 238 -18.18 -2.31 11.46
C ARG A 238 -17.69 -2.63 12.86
N ARG A 239 -18.37 -3.54 13.54
CA ARG A 239 -17.97 -3.95 14.89
C ARG A 239 -17.48 -5.39 14.92
N PRO A 240 -16.32 -5.67 15.54
CA PRO A 240 -15.31 -4.70 15.98
C PRO A 240 -14.38 -4.29 14.83
N GLU A 241 -14.27 -3.02 14.59
CA GLU A 241 -13.27 -2.42 13.70
C GLU A 241 -12.67 -1.25 14.45
N GLY A 242 -11.37 -1.11 14.43
CA GLY A 242 -10.72 -0.02 15.15
C GLY A 242 -9.25 0.13 14.80
N ASN A 243 -8.73 1.29 15.15
CA ASN A 243 -7.32 1.62 15.04
C ASN A 243 -6.95 2.42 16.29
N ASP A 244 -6.39 1.74 17.29
CA ASP A 244 -5.93 2.39 18.50
C ASP A 244 -4.47 2.80 18.32
N ARG A 245 -4.12 4.02 18.71
CA ARG A 245 -2.75 4.54 18.68
C ARG A 245 -2.41 5.23 19.98
N THR A 246 -1.25 4.88 20.53
CA THR A 246 -0.61 5.61 21.61
C THR A 246 0.79 5.98 21.16
N SER A 247 1.14 7.25 21.21
CA SER A 247 2.47 7.71 20.79
C SER A 247 2.93 8.91 21.60
N VAL A 248 4.24 8.98 21.81
CA VAL A 248 4.91 10.12 22.44
C VAL A 248 6.07 10.55 21.56
N THR A 249 6.18 11.85 21.34
CA THR A 249 7.29 12.47 20.61
C THR A 249 8.02 13.47 21.49
N LEU A 250 9.34 13.39 21.51
CA LEU A 250 10.24 14.34 22.12
C LEU A 250 11.09 15.01 21.04
N GLY A 251 11.22 16.32 21.09
CA GLY A 251 12.06 17.08 20.17
C GLY A 251 12.95 18.08 20.91
N ALA A 252 14.08 18.38 20.31
CA ALA A 252 14.95 19.46 20.73
C ALA A 252 15.50 20.18 19.49
N GLU A 253 15.56 21.49 19.57
CA GLU A 253 16.23 22.32 18.56
C GLU A 253 17.26 23.18 19.31
N TRP A 254 18.52 23.01 18.97
CA TRP A 254 19.63 23.69 19.65
C TRP A 254 20.48 24.47 18.62
N ARG A 255 20.67 25.74 18.89
CA ARG A 255 21.54 26.65 18.12
C ARG A 255 22.73 27.08 18.97
N PRO A 256 23.76 26.21 19.08
CA PRO A 256 24.94 26.50 19.95
C PRO A 256 25.66 27.75 19.51
N VAL A 257 25.85 27.97 18.23
CA VAL A 257 26.45 29.16 17.63
C VAL A 257 25.57 29.65 16.47
N ARG A 258 25.82 30.89 16.02
CA ARG A 258 24.95 31.61 15.06
C ARG A 258 24.61 30.83 13.77
N HIS A 259 25.51 29.99 13.29
CA HIS A 259 25.41 29.32 12.00
C HIS A 259 25.22 27.79 12.10
N THR A 260 25.03 27.29 13.30
CA THR A 260 24.84 25.85 13.56
C THR A 260 23.48 25.62 14.18
N THR A 261 22.69 24.69 13.61
CA THR A 261 21.44 24.21 14.20
C THR A 261 21.51 22.69 14.33
N ILE A 262 21.21 22.19 15.52
CA ILE A 262 21.15 20.76 15.83
C ILE A 262 19.71 20.44 16.20
N GLY A 263 19.08 19.52 15.47
CA GLY A 263 17.74 19.04 15.73
C GLY A 263 17.76 17.58 16.17
N LEU A 264 16.97 17.26 17.18
CA LEU A 264 16.68 15.90 17.63
C LEU A 264 15.18 15.69 17.62
N ASN A 265 14.74 14.56 17.12
CA ASN A 265 13.36 14.09 17.23
C ASN A 265 13.36 12.62 17.57
N HIS A 266 12.62 12.24 18.61
CA HIS A 266 12.42 10.85 19.00
C HIS A 266 10.93 10.59 19.20
N GLU A 267 10.41 9.57 18.55
CA GLU A 267 9.03 9.10 18.71
C GLU A 267 9.02 7.64 19.09
N ARG A 268 8.15 7.29 20.04
CA ARG A 268 7.84 5.91 20.41
C ARG A 268 6.34 5.74 20.48
N GLY A 269 5.83 4.61 19.99
CA GLY A 269 4.41 4.36 20.02
C GLY A 269 4.03 2.91 19.77
N GLU A 270 2.73 2.69 19.89
CA GLU A 270 2.06 1.43 19.59
C GLU A 270 0.82 1.70 18.75
N LEU A 271 0.62 0.84 17.75
CA LEU A 271 -0.56 0.77 16.89
C LEU A 271 -1.25 -0.57 17.14
N LYS A 272 -2.57 -0.55 17.30
CA LYS A 272 -3.38 -1.76 17.34
C LYS A 272 -4.50 -1.62 16.33
N ASN A 273 -4.45 -2.41 15.27
CA ASN A 273 -5.44 -2.42 14.22
C ASN A 273 -6.34 -3.65 14.35
N LEU A 274 -7.64 -3.38 14.48
CA LEU A 274 -8.71 -4.35 14.31
C LEU A 274 -9.33 -4.06 12.94
N ARG A 275 -8.83 -4.72 11.90
CA ARG A 275 -9.30 -4.49 10.53
C ARG A 275 -10.02 -5.71 10.01
N PRO A 276 -11.35 -5.67 9.93
CA PRO A 276 -12.08 -6.63 9.14
C PRO A 276 -11.66 -6.47 7.66
N TYR A 277 -11.68 -7.58 6.93
CA TYR A 277 -11.53 -7.48 5.49
C TYR A 277 -12.60 -6.57 4.91
N GLN A 278 -12.21 -5.72 3.98
CA GLN A 278 -13.13 -4.74 3.38
C GLN A 278 -14.16 -5.40 2.45
N PHE A 279 -13.97 -6.67 2.09
CA PHE A 279 -14.85 -7.36 1.14
C PHE A 279 -16.03 -8.03 1.79
N ALA A 280 -17.12 -8.02 1.08
CA ALA A 280 -18.18 -8.95 1.32
C ALA A 280 -17.71 -10.37 0.95
N THR A 281 -17.97 -11.29 1.85
CA THR A 281 -17.64 -12.70 1.75
C THR A 281 -18.31 -13.36 0.56
N TYR A 282 -17.69 -14.38 -0.03
CA TYR A 282 -18.32 -15.20 -1.06
C TYR A 282 -19.50 -15.98 -0.52
N ASP A 283 -20.58 -16.05 -1.30
CA ASP A 283 -21.79 -16.77 -0.94
C ASP A 283 -21.89 -18.10 -1.69
N TRP A 284 -21.87 -19.20 -0.96
CA TRP A 284 -22.13 -20.52 -1.51
C TRP A 284 -23.50 -21.06 -1.17
N THR A 285 -24.32 -20.28 -0.46
CA THR A 285 -25.66 -20.69 -0.05
C THR A 285 -26.62 -20.66 -1.23
N ALA A 286 -26.61 -19.60 -2.03
CA ALA A 286 -27.50 -19.48 -3.19
C ALA A 286 -27.24 -20.56 -4.26
N PRO A 287 -26.00 -20.85 -4.68
CA PRO A 287 -25.70 -21.96 -5.59
C PRO A 287 -26.12 -23.32 -5.03
N TRP A 288 -25.95 -23.58 -3.74
CA TRP A 288 -26.37 -24.85 -3.12
C TRP A 288 -27.88 -25.02 -3.15
N ILE A 289 -28.64 -23.96 -2.85
CA ILE A 289 -30.10 -23.96 -2.97
C ILE A 289 -30.53 -24.25 -4.42
N ALA A 290 -29.90 -23.58 -5.37
CA ALA A 290 -30.18 -23.74 -6.80
C ALA A 290 -29.87 -25.16 -7.31
N ALA A 291 -28.84 -25.81 -6.75
CA ALA A 291 -28.47 -27.21 -7.04
C ALA A 291 -29.35 -28.26 -6.33
N GLY A 292 -30.46 -27.86 -5.71
CA GLY A 292 -31.38 -28.78 -5.05
C GLY A 292 -30.95 -29.24 -3.66
N ARG A 293 -30.12 -28.45 -2.97
CA ARG A 293 -29.68 -28.70 -1.58
C ARG A 293 -29.02 -30.07 -1.40
N GLN A 294 -28.08 -30.39 -2.23
CA GLN A 294 -27.37 -31.69 -2.24
C GLN A 294 -26.64 -31.95 -0.93
N LEU A 295 -26.74 -33.19 -0.44
CA LEU A 295 -26.03 -33.65 0.75
C LEU A 295 -24.95 -34.67 0.36
N THR A 296 -23.91 -34.77 1.21
CA THR A 296 -22.89 -35.83 1.08
C THR A 296 -23.47 -37.21 1.43
N THR A 297 -22.96 -38.24 0.79
CA THR A 297 -23.32 -39.62 1.12
C THR A 297 -22.26 -40.19 2.05
N PRO A 298 -22.62 -40.67 3.26
CA PRO A 298 -21.67 -41.31 4.14
C PRO A 298 -21.10 -42.58 3.51
N VAL A 299 -19.80 -42.82 3.65
CA VAL A 299 -19.16 -44.08 3.22
C VAL A 299 -19.13 -45.05 4.37
N PRO A 300 -19.79 -46.23 4.25
CA PRO A 300 -19.79 -47.24 5.31
C PRO A 300 -18.36 -47.71 5.64
N GLY A 301 -18.02 -47.76 6.94
CA GLY A 301 -16.74 -48.25 7.42
C GLY A 301 -15.60 -47.21 7.50
N SER A 302 -15.85 -45.99 7.10
CA SER A 302 -14.91 -44.86 7.24
C SER A 302 -15.52 -43.79 8.14
N SER A 303 -14.88 -43.46 9.22
CA SER A 303 -15.32 -42.39 10.14
C SER A 303 -15.21 -40.99 9.54
N ALA A 304 -14.71 -40.85 8.32
CA ALA A 304 -14.30 -39.59 7.79
C ALA A 304 -14.45 -39.42 6.25
N ASP A 305 -14.76 -40.45 5.50
CA ASP A 305 -14.90 -40.37 4.05
C ASP A 305 -16.35 -40.22 3.61
N PHE A 306 -16.65 -39.06 3.08
CA PHE A 306 -17.90 -38.79 2.37
C PHE A 306 -17.61 -38.81 0.87
N THR A 307 -18.41 -39.56 0.12
CA THR A 307 -18.37 -39.46 -1.35
C THR A 307 -19.24 -38.27 -1.76
N PRO A 308 -18.71 -37.25 -2.43
CA PRO A 308 -19.56 -36.22 -3.04
C PRO A 308 -20.47 -36.92 -4.06
N PRO A 309 -21.70 -36.44 -4.26
CA PRO A 309 -22.58 -37.00 -5.29
C PRO A 309 -21.87 -36.89 -6.66
N ASN A 310 -21.47 -38.07 -7.16
CA ASN A 310 -20.74 -38.19 -8.40
C ASN A 310 -21.75 -38.35 -9.53
N SER A 311 -22.17 -37.23 -10.15
CA SER A 311 -22.77 -37.33 -11.47
C SER A 311 -21.98 -36.47 -12.42
N ALA A 312 -21.60 -37.04 -13.54
CA ALA A 312 -20.91 -36.31 -14.63
C ALA A 312 -21.73 -35.13 -15.20
N SER A 313 -22.99 -35.01 -14.78
CA SER A 313 -23.95 -34.00 -15.23
C SER A 313 -24.20 -32.88 -14.18
N VAL A 314 -23.63 -32.98 -12.97
CA VAL A 314 -23.76 -31.95 -11.94
C VAL A 314 -22.39 -31.28 -11.79
N PRO A 315 -22.27 -29.97 -11.96
CA PRO A 315 -21.03 -29.28 -11.64
C PRO A 315 -20.56 -29.71 -10.24
N ARG A 316 -19.25 -29.90 -10.05
CA ARG A 316 -18.69 -30.30 -8.75
C ARG A 316 -19.05 -29.27 -7.68
N ALA A 317 -20.23 -29.43 -7.12
CA ALA A 317 -20.83 -28.49 -6.19
C ALA A 317 -20.36 -28.73 -4.76
N ILE A 318 -19.78 -29.90 -4.48
CA ILE A 318 -19.27 -30.26 -3.16
C ILE A 318 -17.77 -30.52 -3.31
N GLU A 319 -16.98 -29.74 -2.63
CA GLU A 319 -15.52 -29.84 -2.68
C GLU A 319 -14.94 -30.12 -1.31
N SER A 320 -13.90 -30.96 -1.25
CA SER A 320 -13.09 -31.13 -0.05
C SER A 320 -12.35 -29.83 0.28
N LEU A 321 -12.51 -29.36 1.50
CA LEU A 321 -11.84 -28.16 2.00
C LEU A 321 -10.37 -28.39 2.40
N GLY A 322 -9.78 -29.55 2.02
CA GLY A 322 -8.39 -29.90 2.25
C GLY A 322 -8.16 -31.11 3.14
N ASN A 323 -6.89 -31.45 3.33
CA ASN A 323 -6.41 -32.61 4.10
C ASN A 323 -6.82 -32.55 5.56
N SER A 324 -6.67 -33.67 6.27
CA SER A 324 -7.06 -33.87 7.68
C SER A 324 -6.84 -32.60 8.54
N SER A 325 -7.93 -32.14 9.13
CA SER A 325 -7.94 -30.94 9.95
C SER A 325 -8.77 -31.18 11.19
N PHE A 326 -8.35 -30.62 12.30
CA PHE A 326 -9.17 -30.60 13.50
C PHE A 326 -10.10 -29.39 13.46
N ILE A 327 -11.41 -29.63 13.63
CA ILE A 327 -12.43 -28.58 13.59
C ILE A 327 -12.97 -28.37 15.00
N ARG A 328 -12.95 -27.12 15.43
CA ARG A 328 -13.65 -26.64 16.62
C ARG A 328 -14.87 -25.85 16.19
N ILE A 329 -16.06 -26.27 16.63
CA ILE A 329 -17.30 -25.54 16.40
C ILE A 329 -17.43 -24.49 17.50
N LEU A 330 -17.38 -23.22 17.11
CA LEU A 330 -17.46 -22.08 18.03
C LEU A 330 -18.87 -21.89 18.56
N GLY A 331 -18.98 -21.50 19.84
CA GLY A 331 -20.27 -21.26 20.49
C GLY A 331 -21.02 -22.54 20.87
N THR A 332 -20.36 -23.70 20.82
CA THR A 332 -20.92 -25.02 21.21
C THR A 332 -19.96 -25.76 22.12
N ASP A 333 -20.49 -26.77 22.84
CA ASP A 333 -19.72 -27.70 23.64
C ASP A 333 -19.34 -28.97 22.85
N TYR A 334 -19.49 -28.96 21.54
CA TYR A 334 -19.06 -30.08 20.70
C TYR A 334 -17.55 -30.29 20.82
N PRO A 335 -17.10 -31.54 20.95
CA PRO A 335 -15.67 -31.86 20.99
C PRO A 335 -15.00 -31.45 19.69
N ILE A 336 -13.66 -31.27 19.72
CA ILE A 336 -12.87 -31.08 18.51
C ILE A 336 -12.89 -32.40 17.73
N PHE A 337 -13.28 -32.32 16.47
CA PHE A 337 -13.31 -33.45 15.56
C PHE A 337 -12.09 -33.43 14.64
N GLU A 338 -11.56 -34.61 14.37
CA GLU A 338 -10.65 -34.83 13.26
C GLU A 338 -11.48 -35.15 12.00
N TYR A 339 -11.33 -34.35 10.97
CA TYR A 339 -11.84 -34.62 9.64
C TYR A 339 -10.69 -34.95 8.71
N ASN A 340 -10.67 -36.15 8.13
CA ASN A 340 -9.71 -36.46 7.07
C ASN A 340 -9.98 -35.64 5.82
N ARG A 341 -11.23 -35.23 5.64
CA ARG A 341 -11.65 -34.25 4.60
C ARG A 341 -12.81 -33.44 5.13
N SER A 342 -12.65 -32.12 5.14
CA SER A 342 -13.76 -31.22 5.42
C SER A 342 -14.46 -30.90 4.10
N PHE A 343 -15.78 -31.20 4.03
CA PHE A 343 -16.59 -30.88 2.87
C PHE A 343 -17.41 -29.61 3.12
N GLY A 344 -17.41 -28.74 2.15
CA GLY A 344 -18.29 -27.59 2.08
C GLY A 344 -18.79 -27.43 0.65
N TYR A 345 -20.01 -26.97 0.48
CA TYR A 345 -20.50 -26.66 -0.84
C TYR A 345 -19.78 -25.43 -1.36
N GLY A 346 -19.11 -25.53 -2.49
CA GLY A 346 -18.84 -24.40 -3.32
C GLY A 346 -17.48 -23.77 -3.29
N ARG A 347 -16.38 -24.52 -3.30
CA ARG A 347 -15.08 -23.87 -3.58
C ARG A 347 -14.90 -23.49 -5.04
N ARG A 348 -15.51 -24.22 -5.97
CA ARG A 348 -15.50 -23.97 -7.42
C ARG A 348 -16.87 -24.31 -7.99
N THR A 349 -17.72 -23.33 -8.15
CA THR A 349 -18.95 -23.51 -8.94
C THR A 349 -18.67 -23.06 -10.36
N TYR A 350 -18.78 -23.97 -11.29
CA TYR A 350 -18.78 -23.64 -12.70
C TYR A 350 -20.24 -23.52 -13.15
N LEU A 351 -20.70 -22.30 -13.36
CA LEU A 351 -21.93 -22.07 -14.10
C LEU A 351 -21.55 -21.97 -15.58
N ASN A 352 -22.02 -22.89 -16.40
CA ASN A 352 -21.71 -22.96 -17.84
C ASN A 352 -20.19 -22.94 -18.19
N GLY A 353 -19.35 -23.57 -17.35
CA GLY A 353 -17.92 -23.64 -17.59
C GLY A 353 -17.11 -22.45 -17.08
N VAL A 354 -17.75 -21.44 -16.50
CA VAL A 354 -17.07 -20.30 -15.90
C VAL A 354 -17.03 -20.41 -14.38
N LEU A 355 -15.86 -20.18 -13.79
CA LEU A 355 -15.70 -20.15 -12.32
C LEU A 355 -16.36 -18.90 -11.76
N GLU A 356 -17.46 -19.05 -11.04
CA GLU A 356 -18.19 -17.94 -10.44
C GLU A 356 -18.04 -17.92 -8.91
N ARG A 357 -17.57 -16.79 -8.41
CA ARG A 357 -17.54 -16.50 -7.00
C ARG A 357 -18.52 -15.35 -6.74
N VAL A 358 -19.64 -15.68 -6.14
CA VAL A 358 -20.69 -14.72 -5.79
C VAL A 358 -20.38 -14.03 -4.49
N SER A 359 -20.51 -12.73 -4.43
CA SER A 359 -20.43 -11.99 -3.16
C SER A 359 -21.75 -12.08 -2.40
N VAL A 360 -21.69 -12.33 -1.08
CA VAL A 360 -22.88 -12.35 -0.21
C VAL A 360 -23.66 -11.05 -0.37
N ALA A 361 -24.91 -11.18 -0.81
CA ALA A 361 -25.83 -10.05 -0.97
C ALA A 361 -26.88 -9.99 0.16
N ASP A 362 -27.15 -11.11 0.80
CA ASP A 362 -28.14 -11.22 1.89
C ASP A 362 -27.55 -10.73 3.22
N SER A 363 -27.96 -9.53 3.64
CA SER A 363 -27.53 -8.95 4.93
C SER A 363 -28.04 -9.71 6.15
N ARG A 364 -28.98 -10.65 5.95
CA ARG A 364 -29.42 -11.56 7.03
C ARG A 364 -28.38 -12.66 7.24
N LEU A 365 -27.63 -13.02 6.20
CA LEU A 365 -26.50 -13.93 6.28
C LEU A 365 -25.27 -13.27 6.91
N LEU A 366 -24.97 -12.07 6.51
CA LEU A 366 -23.85 -11.26 7.03
C LEU A 366 -24.28 -9.81 7.21
N PRO A 367 -24.63 -9.39 8.43
CA PRO A 367 -24.93 -7.99 8.71
C PRO A 367 -23.75 -7.11 8.32
N LEU A 368 -24.00 -6.04 7.55
CA LEU A 368 -22.97 -5.16 7.01
C LEU A 368 -22.16 -4.45 8.09
N GLU A 369 -22.80 -4.17 9.23
CA GLU A 369 -22.20 -3.48 10.36
C GLU A 369 -21.43 -4.41 11.30
N THR A 370 -21.42 -5.73 11.03
CA THR A 370 -20.80 -6.71 11.91
C THR A 370 -19.70 -7.46 11.17
N TYR A 371 -18.56 -7.60 11.84
CA TYR A 371 -17.46 -8.42 11.36
C TYR A 371 -17.47 -9.79 12.03
N THR A 372 -17.63 -10.83 11.22
CA THR A 372 -17.75 -12.20 11.70
C THR A 372 -16.47 -12.76 12.34
N GLY A 373 -15.29 -12.27 11.95
CA GLY A 373 -14.01 -12.64 12.56
C GLY A 373 -13.80 -12.08 13.98
N GLY A 374 -14.66 -11.16 14.42
CA GLY A 374 -14.61 -10.60 15.77
C GLY A 374 -13.23 -9.99 16.10
N PHE A 375 -12.77 -10.18 17.35
CA PHE A 375 -11.46 -9.70 17.81
C PHE A 375 -10.29 -10.62 17.45
N GLY A 376 -10.53 -11.70 16.72
CA GLY A 376 -9.50 -12.66 16.32
C GLY A 376 -8.50 -12.14 15.30
N GLN A 377 -8.81 -11.04 14.63
CA GLN A 377 -7.92 -10.43 13.64
C GLN A 377 -7.36 -9.10 14.15
N VAL A 378 -6.19 -9.16 14.72
CA VAL A 378 -5.53 -8.04 15.37
C VAL A 378 -4.10 -7.92 14.86
N ASN A 379 -3.76 -6.77 14.32
CA ASN A 379 -2.37 -6.37 14.10
C ASN A 379 -1.95 -5.42 15.21
N ARG A 380 -0.83 -5.70 15.86
CA ARG A 380 -0.16 -4.80 16.81
C ARG A 380 1.23 -4.50 16.30
N THR A 381 1.58 -3.24 16.28
CA THR A 381 2.91 -2.78 15.88
C THR A 381 3.42 -1.80 16.91
N SER A 382 4.49 -2.17 17.61
CA SER A 382 5.28 -1.25 18.41
C SER A 382 6.36 -0.62 17.55
N PHE A 383 6.67 0.63 17.77
CA PHE A 383 7.72 1.30 17.01
C PHE A 383 8.47 2.33 17.84
N ASP A 384 9.71 2.56 17.47
CA ASP A 384 10.50 3.72 17.88
C ASP A 384 11.30 4.28 16.70
N THR A 385 11.41 5.59 16.64
CA THR A 385 12.24 6.27 15.65
C THR A 385 12.98 7.44 16.28
N THR A 386 14.24 7.56 15.93
CA THR A 386 15.09 8.67 16.35
C THR A 386 15.75 9.30 15.15
N MET A 387 15.65 10.60 15.04
CA MET A 387 16.29 11.39 14.00
C MET A 387 17.16 12.50 14.62
N VAL A 388 18.36 12.62 14.11
CA VAL A 388 19.30 13.71 14.45
C VAL A 388 19.66 14.43 13.16
N ARG A 389 19.68 15.75 13.19
CA ARG A 389 20.16 16.57 12.08
C ARG A 389 21.13 17.64 12.62
N VAL A 390 22.17 17.91 11.85
CA VAL A 390 23.13 18.99 12.09
C VAL A 390 23.19 19.82 10.82
N GLN A 391 22.86 21.07 10.92
CA GLN A 391 22.89 22.02 9.83
C GLN A 391 23.90 23.10 10.13
N GLN A 392 24.77 23.38 9.16
CA GLN A 392 25.88 24.30 9.30
C GLN A 392 26.00 25.20 8.07
N ARG A 393 26.10 26.49 8.28
CA ARG A 393 26.60 27.39 7.26
C ARG A 393 28.12 27.43 7.36
N LEU A 394 28.78 26.91 6.33
CA LEU A 394 30.26 26.81 6.28
C LEU A 394 30.90 28.12 5.81
N LEU A 395 30.35 28.69 4.76
CA LEU A 395 30.77 29.94 4.15
C LEU A 395 29.53 30.72 3.71
N PRO A 396 29.63 32.04 3.35
CA PRO A 396 28.55 32.74 2.68
C PRO A 396 28.10 31.96 1.45
N GLY A 397 26.81 31.67 1.37
CA GLY A 397 26.19 30.84 0.31
C GLY A 397 26.43 29.35 0.40
N LEU A 398 27.36 28.82 1.24
CA LEU A 398 27.59 27.38 1.37
C LEU A 398 27.00 26.83 2.66
N HIS A 399 26.03 25.95 2.51
CA HIS A 399 25.35 25.25 3.59
C HIS A 399 25.58 23.73 3.53
N ALA A 400 25.70 23.08 4.67
CA ALA A 400 25.78 21.63 4.77
C ALA A 400 24.76 21.11 5.79
N GLU A 401 24.23 19.93 5.56
CA GLU A 401 23.40 19.18 6.49
C GLU A 401 23.91 17.75 6.60
N LEU A 402 24.04 17.25 7.83
CA LEU A 402 24.14 15.83 8.12
C LEU A 402 22.88 15.42 8.89
N ALA A 403 22.14 14.45 8.36
CA ALA A 403 20.97 13.88 9.01
C ALA A 403 21.11 12.37 9.14
N ALA A 404 20.70 11.81 10.27
CA ALA A 404 20.69 10.37 10.51
C ALA A 404 19.39 9.96 11.19
N ARG A 405 18.86 8.79 10.79
CA ARG A 405 17.64 8.22 11.36
C ARG A 405 17.84 6.74 11.66
N ARG A 406 17.26 6.31 12.78
CA ARG A 406 17.05 4.92 13.12
C ARG A 406 15.56 4.71 13.38
N GLU A 407 14.98 3.66 12.83
CA GLU A 407 13.60 3.27 13.05
C GLU A 407 13.52 1.76 13.26
N ASN A 408 12.84 1.34 14.33
CA ASN A 408 12.58 -0.06 14.63
C ASN A 408 11.07 -0.26 14.72
N THR A 409 10.58 -1.36 14.18
CA THR A 409 9.19 -1.77 14.31
C THR A 409 9.09 -3.25 14.63
N ASP A 410 8.28 -3.58 15.65
CA ASP A 410 7.97 -4.94 16.05
C ASP A 410 6.48 -5.18 15.81
N GLY A 411 6.18 -6.11 14.92
CA GLY A 411 4.84 -6.44 14.49
C GLY A 411 4.38 -7.80 15.02
N ARG A 412 3.11 -7.86 15.41
CA ARG A 412 2.40 -9.11 15.68
C ARG A 412 1.05 -9.07 15.02
N ASP A 413 0.90 -9.83 13.95
CA ASP A 413 -0.36 -9.99 13.24
C ASP A 413 -0.99 -11.33 13.59
N HIS A 414 -2.22 -11.31 14.11
CA HIS A 414 -2.99 -12.49 14.41
C HIS A 414 -4.16 -12.56 13.43
N GLY A 415 -4.10 -13.53 12.52
CA GLY A 415 -5.12 -13.80 11.52
C GLY A 415 -5.86 -15.09 11.83
N MET A 416 -7.11 -15.00 12.24
CA MET A 416 -7.97 -16.15 12.46
C MET A 416 -8.65 -16.59 11.17
N LEU A 417 -8.98 -15.65 10.29
CA LEU A 417 -9.56 -15.91 8.98
C LEU A 417 -8.55 -15.46 7.91
N GLY A 418 -8.06 -16.39 7.11
CA GLY A 418 -7.17 -16.10 5.99
C GLY A 418 -7.87 -15.32 4.87
N SER A 419 -7.08 -14.70 3.98
CA SER A 419 -7.59 -13.88 2.87
C SER A 419 -8.43 -14.66 1.85
N ASN A 420 -8.17 -15.96 1.71
CA ASN A 420 -8.85 -16.83 0.74
C ASN A 420 -10.13 -17.50 1.25
N GLU A 421 -10.52 -17.25 2.50
CA GLU A 421 -11.50 -18.05 3.22
C GLU A 421 -12.71 -17.26 3.70
N GLN A 422 -12.88 -16.10 3.12
CA GLN A 422 -14.05 -15.28 3.37
C GLN A 422 -15.24 -15.76 2.56
N ALA A 423 -15.65 -16.99 2.81
CA ALA A 423 -16.82 -17.57 2.20
C ALA A 423 -17.83 -18.01 3.24
N VAL A 424 -19.10 -17.85 2.95
CA VAL A 424 -20.18 -18.53 3.64
C VAL A 424 -20.38 -19.87 2.94
N TYR A 425 -20.03 -20.94 3.62
CA TYR A 425 -20.22 -22.32 3.17
C TYR A 425 -21.53 -22.87 3.68
N ILE A 426 -21.99 -23.97 3.10
CA ILE A 426 -23.06 -24.82 3.63
C ILE A 426 -22.46 -26.11 4.12
N ASP A 427 -22.95 -26.65 5.23
CA ASP A 427 -22.59 -27.97 5.70
C ASP A 427 -23.51 -29.02 5.05
N PRO A 428 -23.01 -29.81 4.08
CA PRO A 428 -23.80 -30.81 3.39
C PRO A 428 -23.75 -32.18 4.09
N ASN A 429 -23.07 -32.28 5.25
CA ASN A 429 -22.78 -33.54 5.89
C ASN A 429 -23.92 -33.97 6.84
N PRO A 430 -24.65 -35.11 6.59
CA PRO A 430 -25.74 -35.52 7.45
C PRO A 430 -25.25 -36.09 8.79
N ILE A 431 -23.99 -36.51 8.88
CA ILE A 431 -23.37 -37.03 10.11
C ILE A 431 -22.08 -36.29 10.43
N LEU A 432 -21.74 -36.19 11.70
CA LEU A 432 -20.46 -35.69 12.19
C LEU A 432 -19.38 -36.79 12.06
N ALA A 433 -18.12 -36.42 12.16
CA ALA A 433 -16.98 -37.34 12.09
C ALA A 433 -16.99 -38.44 13.18
N ASN A 434 -17.68 -38.22 14.29
CA ASN A 434 -17.88 -39.21 15.34
C ASN A 434 -19.04 -40.15 15.06
N GLY A 435 -19.65 -40.13 13.87
CA GLY A 435 -20.77 -40.96 13.48
C GLY A 435 -22.14 -40.51 14.00
N GLN A 436 -22.22 -39.44 14.79
CA GLN A 436 -23.50 -38.93 15.28
C GLN A 436 -24.20 -38.09 14.22
N PRO A 437 -25.55 -37.99 14.22
CA PRO A 437 -26.29 -37.09 13.38
C PRO A 437 -25.74 -35.66 13.50
N ASN A 438 -25.54 -34.99 12.37
CA ASN A 438 -25.09 -33.61 12.36
C ASN A 438 -26.26 -32.61 12.56
N PRO A 439 -26.36 -31.92 13.68
CA PRO A 439 -27.45 -30.97 13.93
C PRO A 439 -27.33 -29.72 13.08
N PHE A 440 -26.21 -29.53 12.37
CA PHE A 440 -25.92 -28.36 11.54
C PHE A 440 -26.09 -28.64 10.06
N VAL A 441 -26.61 -29.80 9.66
CA VAL A 441 -26.80 -30.14 8.26
C VAL A 441 -27.64 -29.07 7.54
N GLY A 442 -27.16 -28.59 6.41
CA GLY A 442 -27.79 -27.53 5.65
C GLY A 442 -27.68 -26.10 6.26
N GLN A 443 -26.93 -25.95 7.35
CA GLN A 443 -26.68 -24.61 7.92
C GLN A 443 -25.47 -23.95 7.27
N PRO A 444 -25.58 -22.64 7.01
CA PRO A 444 -24.44 -21.86 6.54
C PRO A 444 -23.40 -21.69 7.65
N TYR A 445 -22.12 -21.69 7.26
CA TYR A 445 -21.03 -21.46 8.21
C TYR A 445 -19.88 -20.69 7.57
N ILE A 446 -19.07 -20.07 8.43
CA ILE A 446 -17.74 -19.54 8.09
C ILE A 446 -16.68 -20.36 8.80
N GLU A 447 -15.50 -20.49 8.19
CA GLU A 447 -14.42 -21.29 8.74
C GLU A 447 -13.07 -20.62 8.55
N SER A 448 -12.18 -20.72 9.55
CA SER A 448 -10.78 -20.38 9.39
C SER A 448 -10.03 -21.62 8.87
N ALA A 449 -9.28 -21.52 7.78
CA ALA A 449 -8.42 -22.58 7.31
C ALA A 449 -7.23 -22.83 8.23
N THR A 450 -6.68 -21.76 8.75
CA THR A 450 -5.52 -21.83 9.64
C THR A 450 -5.55 -20.65 10.60
N ASN A 451 -5.39 -20.95 11.89
CA ASN A 451 -5.14 -19.89 12.86
C ASN A 451 -3.64 -19.58 12.86
N ARG A 452 -3.27 -18.36 12.48
CA ARG A 452 -1.88 -17.95 12.26
C ARG A 452 -1.52 -16.72 13.07
N VAL A 453 -0.28 -16.71 13.55
CA VAL A 453 0.37 -15.51 14.10
C VAL A 453 1.61 -15.22 13.26
N THR A 454 1.68 -14.03 12.69
CA THR A 454 2.89 -13.54 12.04
C THR A 454 3.60 -12.58 12.98
N LEU A 455 4.86 -12.86 13.26
CA LEU A 455 5.76 -11.98 13.99
C LEU A 455 6.69 -11.33 12.97
N SER A 456 6.86 -10.03 13.06
CA SER A 456 7.77 -9.25 12.20
C SER A 456 8.63 -8.31 13.01
N GLU A 457 9.86 -8.16 12.62
CA GLU A 457 10.82 -7.21 13.16
C GLU A 457 11.46 -6.49 11.96
N ASP A 458 11.34 -5.16 11.91
CA ASP A 458 11.95 -4.35 10.87
C ASP A 458 12.85 -3.30 11.53
N ASN A 459 14.10 -3.26 11.11
CA ASN A 459 15.09 -2.27 11.54
C ASN A 459 15.53 -1.48 10.30
N ASN A 460 15.52 -0.16 10.39
CA ASN A 460 15.98 0.73 9.34
C ASN A 460 16.93 1.78 9.93
N GLU A 461 18.14 1.85 9.38
CA GLU A 461 19.11 2.88 9.70
C GLU A 461 19.48 3.63 8.42
N ALA A 462 19.47 4.94 8.48
CA ALA A 462 19.79 5.78 7.34
C ALA A 462 20.54 7.01 7.74
N TRP A 463 21.44 7.47 6.87
CA TRP A 463 22.08 8.78 7.02
C TRP A 463 22.23 9.47 5.67
N ARG A 464 22.29 10.78 5.73
CA ARG A 464 22.42 11.63 4.54
C ARG A 464 23.32 12.82 4.83
N PHE A 465 24.25 13.05 3.93
CA PHE A 465 25.01 14.30 3.84
C PHE A 465 24.48 15.12 2.66
N SER A 466 24.27 16.40 2.87
CA SER A 466 23.82 17.34 1.84
C SER A 466 24.71 18.58 1.87
N ALA A 467 25.18 19.01 0.72
CA ALA A 467 25.89 20.29 0.56
C ALA A 467 25.17 21.13 -0.50
N VAL A 468 25.01 22.42 -0.18
CA VAL A 468 24.27 23.36 -1.04
C VAL A 468 25.07 24.63 -1.17
N TYR A 469 25.31 25.05 -2.39
CA TYR A 469 25.99 26.30 -2.68
C TYR A 469 25.11 27.26 -3.51
N ASP A 470 24.76 28.37 -2.91
CA ASP A 470 24.03 29.47 -3.58
C ASP A 470 25.04 30.43 -4.21
N LEU A 471 25.12 30.41 -5.52
CA LEU A 471 26.00 31.23 -6.32
C LEU A 471 25.22 32.41 -6.95
N ALA A 472 25.45 33.60 -6.52
CA ALA A 472 25.01 34.80 -7.24
C ALA A 472 25.82 34.93 -8.51
N LEU A 473 25.15 35.00 -9.66
CA LEU A 473 25.83 35.21 -10.93
C LEU A 473 26.24 36.70 -11.07
N PRO A 474 27.29 36.98 -11.83
CA PRO A 474 27.71 38.38 -12.10
C PRO A 474 26.54 39.22 -12.59
N ASP A 475 26.56 40.53 -12.30
CA ASP A 475 25.46 41.47 -12.64
C ASP A 475 25.41 41.78 -14.14
N TYR A 476 25.54 40.76 -14.97
CA TYR A 476 25.29 40.86 -16.41
C TYR A 476 23.80 40.91 -16.68
N ARG A 477 23.42 41.66 -17.68
CA ARG A 477 22.02 41.76 -18.10
C ARG A 477 21.85 41.17 -19.50
N ILE A 478 20.87 40.26 -19.59
CA ILE A 478 20.41 39.67 -20.84
C ILE A 478 18.96 40.14 -21.04
N PHE A 479 18.65 40.71 -22.19
CA PHE A 479 17.36 41.38 -22.46
C PHE A 479 16.96 42.42 -21.39
N GLY A 480 17.93 43.18 -20.87
CA GLY A 480 17.70 44.20 -19.84
C GLY A 480 17.48 43.63 -18.42
N ARG A 481 17.57 42.31 -18.20
CA ARG A 481 17.32 41.61 -16.92
C ARG A 481 18.61 41.05 -16.35
N ARG A 482 18.72 41.06 -15.02
CA ARG A 482 19.86 40.45 -14.33
C ARG A 482 19.91 38.95 -14.60
N LEU A 483 21.13 38.43 -14.77
CA LEU A 483 21.33 37.00 -15.02
C LEU A 483 20.76 36.12 -13.89
N GLY A 484 21.00 36.53 -12.61
CA GLY A 484 20.33 35.91 -11.47
C GLY A 484 21.24 35.08 -10.57
N ARG A 485 20.78 33.87 -10.16
CA ARG A 485 21.50 32.96 -9.23
C ARG A 485 21.37 31.51 -9.62
N VAL A 486 22.37 30.72 -9.26
CA VAL A 486 22.37 29.28 -9.43
C VAL A 486 22.63 28.65 -8.07
N ARG A 487 21.81 27.67 -7.73
CA ARG A 487 21.99 26.82 -6.55
C ARG A 487 22.47 25.44 -7.01
N LEU A 488 23.61 25.01 -6.52
CA LEU A 488 24.19 23.71 -6.76
C LEU A 488 24.08 22.89 -5.49
N SER A 489 23.63 21.64 -5.62
CA SER A 489 23.43 20.74 -4.50
C SER A 489 24.03 19.38 -4.80
N ALA A 490 24.69 18.81 -3.79
CA ALA A 490 25.18 17.44 -3.83
C ALA A 490 24.62 16.69 -2.59
N PHE A 491 24.14 15.47 -2.80
CA PHE A 491 23.58 14.63 -1.76
C PHE A 491 24.24 13.25 -1.83
N TYR A 492 24.63 12.74 -0.68
CA TYR A 492 25.01 11.34 -0.51
C TYR A 492 24.18 10.75 0.60
N SER A 493 23.64 9.56 0.41
CA SER A 493 22.87 8.86 1.44
C SER A 493 23.14 7.37 1.43
N GLU A 494 23.08 6.78 2.61
CA GLU A 494 23.09 5.34 2.82
C GLU A 494 21.86 4.98 3.67
N GLU A 495 21.13 3.97 3.24
CA GLU A 495 20.01 3.40 3.96
C GLU A 495 20.18 1.89 4.02
N GLU A 496 20.12 1.32 5.22
CA GLU A 496 20.23 -0.10 5.48
C GLU A 496 18.99 -0.56 6.23
N SER A 497 18.32 -1.59 5.75
CA SER A 497 17.16 -2.19 6.39
C SER A 497 17.33 -3.69 6.52
N ALA A 498 16.93 -4.21 7.67
CA ALA A 498 16.82 -5.63 7.94
C ALA A 498 15.38 -5.93 8.36
N SER A 499 14.77 -6.93 7.74
CA SER A 499 13.45 -7.42 8.11
C SER A 499 13.50 -8.90 8.40
N PHE A 500 12.76 -9.28 9.43
CA PHE A 500 12.60 -10.66 9.83
C PHE A 500 11.13 -10.97 10.08
N MET A 501 10.63 -12.07 9.50
CA MET A 501 9.25 -12.50 9.68
C MET A 501 9.22 -13.99 9.99
N ARG A 502 8.33 -14.37 10.92
CA ARG A 502 7.99 -15.77 11.22
C ARG A 502 6.48 -15.93 11.25
N ARG A 503 6.00 -17.00 10.65
CA ARG A 503 4.61 -17.42 10.76
C ARG A 503 4.50 -18.65 11.65
N LEU A 504 3.69 -18.51 12.68
CA LEU A 504 3.33 -19.61 13.58
C LEU A 504 1.91 -20.03 13.26
N THR A 505 1.69 -21.33 13.05
CA THR A 505 0.37 -21.92 12.82
C THR A 505 -0.03 -22.74 14.04
N GLN A 506 -1.29 -22.59 14.46
CA GLN A 506 -1.81 -23.40 15.56
C GLN A 506 -2.15 -24.80 15.04
N ARG A 507 -1.55 -25.79 15.67
CA ARG A 507 -1.74 -27.22 15.35
C ARG A 507 -2.16 -27.99 16.56
N VAL A 508 -2.76 -29.16 16.35
CA VAL A 508 -3.05 -30.13 17.39
C VAL A 508 -1.83 -31.01 17.61
N ARG A 509 -1.33 -31.07 18.85
CA ARG A 509 -0.07 -31.76 19.18
C ARG A 509 -0.13 -33.27 18.89
N SER A 510 -1.26 -33.91 19.15
CA SER A 510 -1.42 -35.35 19.01
C SER A 510 -1.57 -35.86 17.57
N GLY A 511 -1.85 -35.00 16.61
CA GLY A 511 -2.12 -35.42 15.22
C GLY A 511 -1.38 -34.56 14.15
N GLY A 512 -0.64 -33.53 14.55
CA GLY A 512 0.08 -32.66 13.60
C GLY A 512 -0.81 -31.86 12.66
N GLY A 513 -2.15 -31.97 12.76
CA GLY A 513 -3.11 -31.29 11.88
C GLY A 513 -3.39 -29.84 12.28
N ASN A 514 -3.77 -29.03 11.33
CA ASN A 514 -4.18 -27.65 11.58
C ASN A 514 -5.48 -27.60 12.37
N LEU A 515 -5.58 -26.66 13.32
CA LEU A 515 -6.83 -26.39 14.03
C LEU A 515 -7.63 -25.34 13.26
N ARG A 516 -8.82 -25.72 12.80
CA ARG A 516 -9.79 -24.83 12.17
C ARG A 516 -10.88 -24.42 13.16
N HIS A 517 -11.36 -23.21 13.04
CA HIS A 517 -12.48 -22.71 13.80
C HIS A 517 -13.68 -22.51 12.87
N ARG A 518 -14.77 -23.25 13.13
CA ARG A 518 -16.01 -23.17 12.37
C ARG A 518 -17.08 -22.46 13.19
N LEU A 519 -17.77 -21.51 12.57
CA LEU A 519 -18.93 -20.82 13.15
C LEU A 519 -20.13 -21.02 12.25
N TYR A 520 -21.16 -21.70 12.74
CA TYR A 520 -22.43 -21.82 12.06
C TYR A 520 -23.24 -20.53 12.21
N LEU A 521 -23.84 -20.11 11.11
CA LEU A 521 -24.62 -18.90 10.96
C LEU A 521 -26.10 -19.32 10.87
N GLY A 522 -27.05 -18.57 11.55
CA GLY A 522 -28.48 -18.84 11.40
C GLY A 522 -29.14 -19.67 12.51
N GLY A 523 -28.65 -19.57 13.75
CA GLY A 523 -29.37 -20.10 14.90
C GLY A 523 -30.76 -19.45 15.07
N GLN A 524 -31.62 -20.05 15.90
CA GLN A 524 -33.04 -19.62 16.11
C GLN A 524 -33.21 -18.15 16.54
N ASN A 525 -32.13 -17.49 16.97
CA ASN A 525 -32.10 -16.10 17.44
C ASN A 525 -31.48 -15.11 16.44
N GLY A 526 -31.39 -15.47 15.15
CA GLY A 526 -30.75 -14.61 14.14
C GLY A 526 -29.24 -14.72 14.13
N TRP A 527 -28.59 -13.79 13.40
CA TRP A 527 -27.13 -13.73 13.20
C TRP A 527 -26.45 -13.23 14.47
N TYR A 528 -26.38 -14.09 15.46
CA TYR A 528 -25.71 -13.77 16.69
C TYR A 528 -24.28 -14.29 16.64
N LEU A 529 -23.32 -13.37 16.65
CA LEU A 529 -21.95 -13.73 16.99
C LEU A 529 -21.95 -14.18 18.45
N PRO A 530 -21.63 -15.44 18.76
CA PRO A 530 -21.54 -15.88 20.14
C PRO A 530 -20.64 -14.93 20.94
N ASP A 531 -20.97 -14.67 22.20
CA ASP A 531 -20.13 -13.82 23.07
C ASP A 531 -18.67 -14.28 23.13
N GLY A 532 -18.44 -15.56 22.84
CA GLY A 532 -17.13 -16.14 22.62
C GLY A 532 -16.32 -15.50 21.50
N LEU A 533 -16.93 -14.99 20.41
CA LEU A 533 -16.22 -14.26 19.36
C LEU A 533 -15.80 -12.86 19.78
N LYS A 534 -16.36 -12.32 20.84
CA LYS A 534 -15.89 -11.08 21.46
C LYS A 534 -14.62 -11.25 22.27
N ARG A 535 -14.24 -12.51 22.60
CA ARG A 535 -13.04 -12.84 23.38
C ARG A 535 -11.83 -13.03 22.47
N ASP A 536 -10.68 -12.78 23.05
CA ASP A 536 -9.39 -12.98 22.39
C ASP A 536 -9.14 -14.47 22.14
N TYR A 537 -9.34 -14.94 20.91
CA TYR A 537 -9.11 -16.35 20.50
C TYR A 537 -7.64 -16.78 20.55
N ARG A 538 -6.73 -15.91 20.99
CA ARG A 538 -5.31 -16.26 21.18
C ARG A 538 -5.11 -17.39 22.21
N GLN A 539 -6.11 -17.68 23.04
CA GLN A 539 -6.07 -18.79 23.99
C GLN A 539 -7.24 -19.74 23.75
N VAL A 540 -6.96 -20.82 23.05
CA VAL A 540 -7.89 -21.97 23.01
C VAL A 540 -7.77 -22.71 24.35
N ARG A 541 -8.54 -22.27 25.33
CA ARG A 541 -8.78 -23.07 26.52
C ARG A 541 -9.93 -24.05 26.20
N GLY A 542 -9.75 -25.33 26.50
CA GLY A 542 -10.84 -26.26 26.51
C GLY A 542 -11.96 -25.72 27.40
N GLY A 543 -13.21 -25.71 26.91
CA GLY A 543 -14.38 -25.43 27.74
C GLY A 543 -14.61 -26.54 28.74
N VAL A 544 -15.44 -26.32 29.76
CA VAL A 544 -15.87 -27.35 30.71
C VAL A 544 -16.55 -28.47 29.92
N GLY A 545 -16.05 -29.72 30.04
CA GLY A 545 -16.61 -30.92 29.37
C GLY A 545 -16.06 -31.21 27.96
N VAL A 546 -15.25 -30.30 27.37
CA VAL A 546 -14.54 -30.59 26.12
C VAL A 546 -13.15 -31.13 26.44
N PRO A 547 -12.73 -32.31 25.94
CA PRO A 547 -11.35 -32.76 26.11
C PRO A 547 -10.41 -31.64 25.67
N SER A 548 -9.46 -31.29 26.55
CA SER A 548 -8.43 -30.30 26.20
C SER A 548 -7.56 -30.90 25.11
N VAL A 549 -7.81 -30.50 23.86
CA VAL A 549 -6.87 -30.82 22.78
C VAL A 549 -5.66 -29.97 23.04
N ASP A 550 -4.52 -30.58 23.31
CA ASP A 550 -3.27 -29.90 23.48
C ASP A 550 -2.86 -29.28 22.13
N THR A 551 -2.83 -27.96 22.09
CA THR A 551 -2.47 -27.23 20.90
C THR A 551 -1.11 -26.56 21.07
N VAL A 552 -0.37 -26.51 19.97
CA VAL A 552 0.95 -25.89 19.92
C VAL A 552 0.99 -24.90 18.77
N TRP A 553 1.74 -23.83 18.97
CA TRP A 553 2.11 -22.90 17.92
C TRP A 553 3.43 -23.35 17.32
N GLU A 554 3.38 -23.82 16.08
CA GLU A 554 4.54 -24.30 15.35
C GLU A 554 4.88 -23.34 14.22
N GLU A 555 6.18 -23.13 14.01
CA GLU A 555 6.69 -22.41 12.84
C GLU A 555 6.38 -23.27 11.60
N GLY A 556 5.79 -22.65 10.59
CA GLY A 556 5.51 -23.33 9.34
C GLY A 556 6.81 -23.69 8.61
N THR A 557 6.78 -24.81 7.91
CA THR A 557 7.93 -25.31 7.12
C THR A 557 7.85 -24.89 5.66
N ALA A 558 6.74 -24.28 5.24
CA ALA A 558 6.57 -23.82 3.87
C ALA A 558 7.45 -22.59 3.56
N ALA A 559 7.95 -22.52 2.33
CA ALA A 559 8.63 -21.31 1.84
C ALA A 559 7.74 -20.08 2.06
N GLY A 560 8.28 -19.06 2.75
CA GLY A 560 7.57 -17.85 3.16
C GLY A 560 6.88 -17.91 4.53
N ASP A 561 6.99 -19.00 5.29
CA ASP A 561 6.64 -19.01 6.72
C ASP A 561 7.75 -18.40 7.57
N ARG A 562 8.96 -18.37 7.05
CA ARG A 562 10.09 -17.63 7.56
C ARG A 562 10.65 -16.78 6.44
N ASP A 563 11.00 -15.55 6.71
CA ASP A 563 11.53 -14.61 5.73
C ASP A 563 12.50 -13.65 6.44
N ALA A 564 13.77 -13.70 6.05
CA ALA A 564 14.82 -12.85 6.57
C ALA A 564 15.49 -12.11 5.41
N ARG A 565 15.40 -10.79 5.39
CA ARG A 565 15.87 -9.96 4.29
C ARG A 565 16.73 -8.81 4.80
N GLY A 566 17.75 -8.50 4.01
CA GLY A 566 18.55 -7.29 4.13
C GLY A 566 18.47 -6.46 2.86
N ASN A 567 18.41 -5.15 3.00
CA ASN A 567 18.55 -4.23 1.89
C ASN A 567 19.49 -3.10 2.28
N LYS A 568 20.46 -2.81 1.42
CA LYS A 568 21.34 -1.66 1.56
C LYS A 568 21.30 -0.83 0.30
N THR A 569 21.03 0.46 0.44
CA THR A 569 20.98 1.42 -0.67
C THR A 569 22.00 2.52 -0.44
N ASN A 570 22.93 2.69 -1.37
CA ASN A 570 23.82 3.83 -1.46
C ASN A 570 23.36 4.73 -2.59
N ALA A 571 23.32 6.03 -2.39
CA ALA A 571 22.86 6.97 -3.40
C ALA A 571 23.70 8.23 -3.45
N LEU A 572 24.05 8.64 -4.66
CA LEU A 572 24.72 9.91 -4.95
C LEU A 572 23.85 10.73 -5.89
N SER A 573 23.61 11.99 -5.57
CA SER A 573 22.77 12.87 -6.39
C SER A 573 23.35 14.26 -6.50
N PHE A 574 23.24 14.86 -7.69
CA PHE A 574 23.59 16.24 -7.99
C PHE A 574 22.38 16.96 -8.55
N VAL A 575 22.09 18.16 -8.06
CA VAL A 575 20.96 18.97 -8.52
C VAL A 575 21.42 20.40 -8.74
N GLY A 576 21.19 20.93 -9.93
CA GLY A 576 21.34 22.33 -10.27
C GLY A 576 19.96 23.00 -10.37
N HIS A 577 19.78 24.15 -9.71
CA HIS A 577 18.59 24.97 -9.81
C HIS A 577 18.99 26.41 -10.09
N ALA A 578 18.64 26.90 -11.27
CA ALA A 578 18.95 28.26 -11.70
C ALA A 578 17.69 29.14 -11.73
N LEU A 579 17.76 30.29 -11.11
CA LEU A 579 16.76 31.36 -11.18
C LEU A 579 17.36 32.52 -11.97
N LEU A 580 16.89 32.67 -13.22
CA LEU A 580 17.49 33.55 -14.22
C LEU A 580 16.52 34.65 -14.66
N LEU A 581 17.07 35.74 -15.26
CA LEU A 581 16.32 36.84 -15.87
C LEU A 581 15.38 37.54 -14.89
N ASP A 582 15.88 37.95 -13.74
CA ASP A 582 15.10 38.47 -12.60
C ASP A 582 14.03 37.44 -12.14
N GLU A 583 14.43 36.15 -12.01
CA GLU A 583 13.60 35.02 -11.62
C GLU A 583 12.46 34.67 -12.60
N ARG A 584 12.48 35.21 -13.83
CA ARG A 584 11.49 34.86 -14.86
C ARG A 584 11.67 33.47 -15.44
N LEU A 585 12.89 32.95 -15.37
CA LEU A 585 13.18 31.57 -15.82
C LEU A 585 13.78 30.78 -14.67
N SER A 586 13.06 29.72 -14.25
CA SER A 586 13.55 28.73 -13.31
C SER A 586 13.91 27.47 -14.09
N LEU A 587 15.14 27.00 -13.96
CA LEU A 587 15.62 25.78 -14.59
C LEU A 587 16.10 24.82 -13.50
N ILE A 588 15.71 23.56 -13.60
CA ILE A 588 16.18 22.50 -12.71
C ILE A 588 16.73 21.34 -13.56
N ALA A 589 17.85 20.78 -13.14
CA ALA A 589 18.39 19.55 -13.68
C ALA A 589 19.04 18.76 -12.54
N GLY A 590 18.79 17.47 -12.49
CA GLY A 590 19.36 16.57 -11.49
C GLY A 590 19.66 15.20 -12.07
N TYR A 591 20.71 14.61 -11.56
CA TYR A 591 21.10 13.24 -11.80
C TYR A 591 21.30 12.54 -10.45
N ARG A 592 20.78 11.35 -10.34
CA ARG A 592 20.92 10.50 -9.16
C ARG A 592 21.31 9.09 -9.60
N GLU A 593 22.28 8.52 -8.92
CA GLU A 593 22.65 7.12 -9.05
C GLU A 593 22.40 6.42 -7.72
N ASP A 594 21.70 5.30 -7.77
CA ASP A 594 21.46 4.43 -6.62
C ASP A 594 22.04 3.04 -6.89
N GLU A 595 22.70 2.49 -5.88
CA GLU A 595 23.12 1.10 -5.83
C GLU A 595 22.40 0.42 -4.69
N ASN A 596 21.58 -0.58 -5.00
CA ASN A 596 20.83 -1.36 -4.03
C ASN A 596 21.35 -2.78 -3.98
N THR A 597 21.76 -3.22 -2.81
CA THR A 597 22.06 -4.63 -2.51
C THR A 597 20.90 -5.20 -1.72
N SER A 598 20.24 -6.21 -2.26
CA SER A 598 19.18 -6.97 -1.59
C SER A 598 19.70 -8.37 -1.28
N GLU A 599 19.42 -8.85 -0.09
CA GLU A 599 19.83 -10.15 0.42
C GLU A 599 18.65 -10.88 1.04
N THR A 600 18.58 -12.21 0.83
CA THR A 600 17.65 -13.10 1.51
C THR A 600 18.49 -14.14 2.26
N PHE A 601 18.18 -14.36 3.54
CA PHE A 601 18.93 -15.23 4.44
C PHE A 601 18.14 -16.47 4.85
N ASP A 602 17.08 -16.82 4.11
CA ASP A 602 16.29 -18.00 4.42
C ASP A 602 17.11 -19.26 4.11
N PRO A 603 17.23 -20.22 5.04
CA PRO A 603 18.00 -21.43 4.83
C PRO A 603 17.56 -22.17 3.57
N GLY A 604 18.50 -22.43 2.66
CA GLY A 604 18.24 -23.09 1.37
C GLY A 604 17.68 -22.18 0.28
N ALA A 605 17.49 -20.87 0.58
CA ALA A 605 17.05 -19.88 -0.39
C ALA A 605 17.85 -18.56 -0.29
N GLU A 606 19.10 -18.68 0.19
CA GLU A 606 19.99 -17.52 0.29
C GLU A 606 20.25 -16.94 -1.11
N SER A 607 20.05 -15.66 -1.24
CA SER A 607 20.27 -14.96 -2.50
C SER A 607 20.75 -13.54 -2.27
N ARG A 608 21.60 -13.06 -3.16
CA ARG A 608 22.08 -11.68 -3.17
C ARG A 608 21.95 -11.09 -4.57
N LYS A 609 21.39 -9.90 -4.65
CA LYS A 609 21.29 -9.15 -5.89
C LYS A 609 21.78 -7.73 -5.67
N VAL A 610 22.61 -7.24 -6.59
CA VAL A 610 23.01 -5.85 -6.67
C VAL A 610 22.35 -5.24 -7.90
N ALA A 611 21.60 -4.15 -7.68
CA ALA A 611 20.95 -3.37 -8.73
C ALA A 611 21.52 -1.94 -8.70
N LYS A 612 22.11 -1.52 -9.81
CA LYS A 612 22.63 -0.16 -9.98
C LYS A 612 21.87 0.53 -11.08
N ASN A 613 21.32 1.73 -10.77
CA ASN A 613 20.54 2.47 -11.76
C ASN A 613 20.74 3.98 -11.59
N GLY A 614 20.84 4.68 -12.73
CA GLY A 614 20.85 6.13 -12.80
C GLY A 614 19.50 6.67 -13.24
N ALA A 615 19.07 7.77 -12.65
CA ALA A 615 17.82 8.42 -13.00
C ALA A 615 18.00 9.93 -13.14
N MET A 616 17.34 10.50 -14.15
CA MET A 616 17.40 11.93 -14.45
C MET A 616 16.08 12.63 -14.11
N THR A 617 16.20 13.88 -13.69
CA THR A 617 15.06 14.79 -13.59
C THR A 617 15.48 16.15 -14.12
N TYR A 618 14.70 16.72 -15.03
CA TYR A 618 14.91 18.09 -15.49
C TYR A 618 13.59 18.79 -15.78
N GLY A 619 13.59 20.10 -15.62
CA GLY A 619 12.39 20.87 -15.84
C GLY A 619 12.67 22.38 -15.91
N ALA A 620 11.67 23.10 -16.37
CA ALA A 620 11.70 24.55 -16.50
C ALA A 620 10.37 25.17 -16.08
N VAL A 621 10.46 26.38 -15.53
CA VAL A 621 9.29 27.27 -15.34
C VAL A 621 9.62 28.59 -15.99
N LEU A 622 8.76 29.04 -16.90
CA LEU A 622 8.84 30.37 -17.55
C LEU A 622 7.69 31.24 -17.05
N HIS A 623 7.99 32.27 -16.32
CA HIS A 623 7.04 33.30 -15.89
C HIS A 623 6.79 34.30 -17.00
N LEU A 624 5.71 34.09 -17.77
CA LEU A 624 5.30 34.96 -18.86
C LEU A 624 4.90 36.34 -18.32
N SER A 625 4.25 36.36 -17.17
CA SER A 625 3.83 37.54 -16.43
C SER A 625 3.88 37.30 -14.92
N ASN A 626 3.53 38.27 -14.11
CA ASN A 626 3.44 38.11 -12.66
C ASN A 626 2.29 37.20 -12.23
N TRP A 627 1.35 36.90 -13.13
CA TRP A 627 0.17 36.10 -12.87
C TRP A 627 0.10 34.79 -13.68
N LEU A 628 0.97 34.58 -14.70
CA LEU A 628 0.97 33.40 -15.56
C LEU A 628 2.37 32.82 -15.73
N SER A 629 2.48 31.52 -15.53
CA SER A 629 3.70 30.76 -15.73
C SER A 629 3.41 29.46 -16.49
N LEU A 630 4.32 29.09 -17.37
CA LEU A 630 4.35 27.78 -18.04
C LEU A 630 5.41 26.93 -17.37
N PHE A 631 5.15 25.64 -17.26
CA PHE A 631 6.15 24.70 -16.76
C PHE A 631 6.17 23.41 -17.56
N GLY A 632 7.33 22.78 -17.59
CA GLY A 632 7.53 21.45 -18.13
C GLY A 632 8.53 20.69 -17.26
N ASN A 633 8.31 19.40 -17.08
CA ASN A 633 9.14 18.52 -16.25
C ASN A 633 9.26 17.13 -16.90
N TYR A 634 10.44 16.56 -16.79
CA TYR A 634 10.70 15.14 -17.03
C TYR A 634 11.31 14.56 -15.78
N GLY A 635 10.83 13.38 -15.38
CA GLY A 635 11.34 12.67 -14.21
C GLY A 635 11.36 11.17 -14.40
N GLU A 636 12.38 10.55 -13.83
CA GLU A 636 12.56 9.10 -13.77
C GLU A 636 12.69 8.65 -12.33
N ASN A 637 12.35 7.40 -12.08
CA ASN A 637 12.71 6.66 -10.89
C ASN A 637 12.76 5.16 -11.20
N PHE A 638 13.26 4.37 -10.27
CA PHE A 638 13.26 2.93 -10.40
C PHE A 638 12.94 2.25 -9.06
N ARG A 639 12.62 0.95 -9.14
CA ARG A 639 12.49 0.07 -7.99
C ARG A 639 13.14 -1.27 -8.30
N PRO A 640 14.05 -1.77 -7.44
CA PRO A 640 14.61 -3.11 -7.57
C PRO A 640 13.52 -4.18 -7.61
N ALA A 641 13.68 -5.18 -8.46
CA ALA A 641 12.73 -6.28 -8.58
C ALA A 641 12.75 -7.26 -7.38
N GLY A 642 13.67 -7.09 -6.45
CA GLY A 642 13.90 -7.99 -5.31
C GLY A 642 14.68 -9.26 -5.68
N THR A 643 15.25 -9.93 -4.67
CA THR A 643 16.11 -11.10 -4.85
C THR A 643 15.35 -12.39 -5.13
N GLY A 644 14.16 -12.56 -4.53
CA GLY A 644 13.41 -13.80 -4.57
C GLY A 644 12.46 -13.94 -5.77
N ARG A 645 12.68 -13.18 -6.88
CA ARG A 645 11.79 -13.20 -8.04
C ARG A 645 12.56 -13.46 -9.32
N VAL A 646 12.18 -14.56 -9.99
CA VAL A 646 12.78 -14.97 -11.29
C VAL A 646 11.68 -15.14 -12.33
N GLY A 647 12.03 -14.94 -13.59
CA GLY A 647 11.15 -15.23 -14.73
C GLY A 647 11.10 -16.72 -15.04
N ILE A 648 10.32 -17.07 -16.06
CA ILE A 648 10.24 -18.45 -16.56
C ILE A 648 11.58 -18.97 -17.09
N ASP A 649 12.47 -18.09 -17.51
CA ASP A 649 13.83 -18.37 -17.92
C ASP A 649 14.83 -18.48 -16.76
N ALA A 650 14.32 -18.62 -15.52
CA ALA A 650 15.07 -18.67 -14.26
C ALA A 650 16.00 -17.47 -14.02
N LYS A 651 15.88 -16.39 -14.80
CA LYS A 651 16.66 -15.16 -14.64
C LYS A 651 15.94 -14.16 -13.74
N HIS A 652 16.74 -13.35 -13.06
CA HIS A 652 16.17 -12.25 -12.28
C HIS A 652 15.37 -11.30 -13.17
N LEU A 653 14.24 -10.86 -12.65
CA LEU A 653 13.41 -9.88 -13.35
C LEU A 653 14.13 -8.54 -13.50
N PRO A 654 13.86 -7.80 -14.59
CA PRO A 654 14.40 -6.45 -14.77
C PRO A 654 13.80 -5.48 -13.74
N GLU A 655 14.52 -4.38 -13.52
CA GLU A 655 14.09 -3.33 -12.58
C GLU A 655 12.80 -2.67 -13.08
N ASN A 656 11.91 -2.34 -12.12
CA ASN A 656 10.71 -1.57 -12.40
C ASN A 656 11.10 -0.10 -12.59
N LEU A 657 10.78 0.47 -13.75
CA LEU A 657 11.13 1.84 -14.12
C LEU A 657 9.88 2.69 -14.22
N GLY A 658 9.93 3.89 -13.63
CA GLY A 658 8.94 4.94 -13.77
C GLY A 658 9.50 6.09 -14.60
N GLN A 659 8.72 6.60 -15.57
CA GLN A 659 9.06 7.77 -16.38
C GLN A 659 7.83 8.66 -16.54
N SER A 660 7.96 9.97 -16.36
CA SER A 660 6.87 10.93 -16.57
C SER A 660 7.33 12.16 -17.35
N ARG A 661 6.43 12.67 -18.18
CA ARG A 661 6.50 13.99 -18.81
C ARG A 661 5.29 14.79 -18.38
N ASP A 662 5.52 15.92 -17.74
CA ASP A 662 4.49 16.80 -17.24
C ASP A 662 4.63 18.16 -17.92
N PHE A 663 3.52 18.73 -18.37
CA PHE A 663 3.46 20.08 -18.94
C PHE A 663 2.26 20.79 -18.35
N GLY A 664 2.41 22.08 -18.09
CA GLY A 664 1.28 22.78 -17.52
C GLY A 664 1.46 24.28 -17.41
N LEU A 665 0.46 24.88 -16.82
CA LEU A 665 0.45 26.30 -16.53
C LEU A 665 0.04 26.53 -15.07
N ARG A 666 0.58 27.61 -14.51
CA ARG A 666 0.17 28.13 -13.20
C ARG A 666 -0.24 29.58 -13.34
N PHE A 667 -1.26 29.95 -12.60
CA PHE A 667 -1.76 31.31 -12.62
C PHE A 667 -2.14 31.78 -11.22
N ALA A 668 -2.02 33.11 -11.03
CA ALA A 668 -2.42 33.80 -9.82
C ALA A 668 -3.20 35.06 -10.25
N LEU A 669 -4.51 35.00 -10.18
CA LEU A 669 -5.44 36.02 -10.67
C LEU A 669 -6.05 36.81 -9.52
N PHE A 670 -6.67 37.99 -9.86
CA PHE A 670 -7.40 38.82 -8.93
C PHE A 670 -6.58 39.21 -7.69
N GLU A 671 -5.40 39.81 -7.92
CA GLU A 671 -4.48 40.21 -6.84
C GLU A 671 -4.08 39.04 -5.94
N ARG A 672 -3.87 37.87 -6.54
CA ARG A 672 -3.53 36.61 -5.87
C ARG A 672 -4.64 36.03 -4.99
N LYS A 673 -5.91 36.37 -5.26
CA LYS A 673 -7.06 35.74 -4.58
C LYS A 673 -7.44 34.39 -5.18
N LEU A 674 -7.04 34.10 -6.41
CA LEU A 674 -7.22 32.81 -7.08
C LEU A 674 -5.89 32.29 -7.59
N PHE A 675 -5.45 31.18 -7.07
CA PHE A 675 -4.32 30.39 -7.56
C PHE A 675 -4.81 29.16 -8.30
N GLY A 676 -4.16 28.81 -9.39
CA GLY A 676 -4.49 27.63 -10.14
C GLY A 676 -3.30 26.98 -10.78
N SER A 677 -3.39 25.68 -10.96
CA SER A 677 -2.43 24.86 -11.68
C SER A 677 -3.20 23.90 -12.59
N PHE A 678 -2.88 23.90 -13.86
CA PHE A 678 -3.33 22.91 -14.83
C PHE A 678 -2.13 22.11 -15.32
N THR A 679 -2.20 20.80 -15.24
CA THR A 679 -1.13 19.88 -15.63
C THR A 679 -1.66 18.83 -16.59
N TYR A 680 -1.02 18.62 -17.73
CA TYR A 680 -1.12 17.44 -18.56
C TYR A 680 0.08 16.55 -18.28
N TYR A 681 -0.14 15.24 -18.16
CA TYR A 681 0.95 14.29 -17.90
C TYR A 681 0.86 13.04 -18.78
N ASP A 682 2.02 12.40 -18.98
CA ASP A 682 2.18 11.10 -19.63
C ASP A 682 3.21 10.30 -18.81
N THR A 683 2.72 9.37 -18.01
CA THR A 683 3.53 8.55 -17.10
C THR A 683 3.54 7.11 -17.56
N LYS A 684 4.71 6.49 -17.59
CA LYS A 684 4.93 5.07 -17.90
C LYS A 684 5.50 4.36 -16.69
N GLN A 685 5.04 3.14 -16.47
CA GLN A 685 5.64 2.19 -15.55
C GLN A 685 6.00 0.93 -16.33
N LEU A 686 7.29 0.60 -16.35
CA LEU A 686 7.83 -0.54 -17.10
C LEU A 686 8.29 -1.59 -16.10
N ASN A 687 8.14 -2.87 -16.48
CA ASN A 687 8.61 -4.02 -15.70
C ASN A 687 8.04 -4.08 -14.28
N GLN A 688 6.79 -3.65 -14.07
CA GLN A 688 6.11 -3.88 -12.79
C GLN A 688 6.00 -5.37 -12.53
N VAL A 689 6.54 -5.86 -11.42
CA VAL A 689 6.47 -7.27 -11.06
C VAL A 689 5.01 -7.66 -10.84
N ARG A 690 4.54 -8.68 -11.58
CA ARG A 690 3.23 -9.31 -11.42
C ARG A 690 3.43 -10.72 -10.86
N ASN A 691 2.92 -10.96 -9.67
CA ASN A 691 2.97 -12.24 -9.00
C ASN A 691 2.02 -13.25 -9.66
N SER A 692 2.24 -14.54 -9.40
CA SER A 692 1.49 -15.70 -9.86
C SER A 692 1.71 -16.11 -11.33
N LEU A 693 2.89 -16.68 -11.58
CA LEU A 693 3.10 -17.54 -12.74
C LEU A 693 2.94 -19.03 -12.38
N GLY A 694 2.66 -19.35 -11.13
CA GLY A 694 2.64 -20.74 -10.66
C GLY A 694 1.69 -21.62 -11.49
N GLU A 695 0.50 -21.13 -11.81
CA GLU A 695 -0.46 -21.88 -12.64
C GLU A 695 0.08 -22.08 -14.06
N ILE A 696 0.60 -21.05 -14.72
CA ILE A 696 1.10 -21.13 -16.10
C ILE A 696 2.38 -21.96 -16.20
N ILE A 697 3.25 -21.90 -15.20
CA ILE A 697 4.46 -22.73 -15.15
C ILE A 697 4.06 -24.18 -15.00
N ASN A 698 3.05 -24.46 -14.17
CA ASN A 698 2.50 -25.78 -14.03
C ASN A 698 1.91 -26.29 -15.33
N ASP A 699 1.17 -25.46 -16.08
CA ASP A 699 0.61 -25.85 -17.37
C ASP A 699 1.70 -26.23 -18.37
N PHE A 700 2.81 -25.51 -18.40
CA PHE A 700 3.96 -25.86 -19.25
C PHE A 700 4.68 -27.12 -18.75
N ASP A 701 4.83 -27.26 -17.44
CA ASP A 701 5.38 -28.46 -16.82
C ASP A 701 4.52 -29.69 -17.16
N ASP A 702 3.20 -29.57 -17.04
CA ASP A 702 2.23 -30.61 -17.40
C ASP A 702 2.33 -31.01 -18.89
N VAL A 703 2.63 -30.08 -19.80
CA VAL A 703 2.86 -30.40 -21.22
C VAL A 703 4.12 -31.25 -21.39
N TRP A 704 5.23 -30.86 -20.77
CA TRP A 704 6.47 -31.65 -20.81
C TRP A 704 6.28 -33.03 -20.19
N ASP A 705 5.70 -33.12 -18.98
CA ASP A 705 5.44 -34.37 -18.28
C ASP A 705 4.50 -35.29 -19.08
N THR A 706 3.48 -34.73 -19.72
CA THR A 706 2.55 -35.51 -20.57
C THR A 706 3.27 -36.14 -21.74
N ILE A 707 4.15 -35.41 -22.41
CA ILE A 707 4.92 -35.96 -23.55
C ILE A 707 5.90 -37.01 -23.04
N GLU A 708 6.66 -36.74 -21.99
CA GLU A 708 7.63 -37.69 -21.42
C GLU A 708 6.93 -38.98 -20.91
N TYR A 709 5.80 -38.84 -20.24
CA TYR A 709 4.99 -39.97 -19.80
C TYR A 709 4.51 -40.83 -20.97
N ALA A 710 4.01 -40.22 -22.03
CA ALA A 710 3.57 -40.95 -23.21
C ALA A 710 4.70 -41.78 -23.83
N TYR A 711 5.90 -41.22 -23.91
CA TYR A 711 7.07 -41.94 -24.46
C TYR A 711 7.63 -43.01 -23.52
N SER A 712 7.33 -42.92 -22.23
CA SER A 712 7.71 -43.97 -21.26
C SER A 712 6.71 -45.16 -21.24
N THR A 713 5.47 -44.93 -21.68
CA THR A 713 4.36 -45.90 -21.53
C THR A 713 3.86 -46.48 -22.85
N LEU A 714 3.91 -45.72 -23.95
CA LEU A 714 3.43 -46.15 -25.25
C LEU A 714 4.49 -46.99 -26.00
N SER A 715 4.03 -47.97 -26.78
CA SER A 715 4.98 -48.76 -27.59
C SER A 715 5.51 -47.96 -28.78
N PRO A 716 6.71 -48.22 -29.25
CA PRO A 716 7.26 -47.61 -30.47
C PRO A 716 6.37 -47.81 -31.69
N ALA A 717 5.65 -48.91 -31.78
CA ALA A 717 4.68 -49.19 -32.86
C ALA A 717 3.48 -48.25 -32.77
N THR A 718 2.99 -47.94 -31.57
CA THR A 718 1.87 -47.02 -31.38
C THR A 718 2.29 -45.60 -31.76
N LEU A 719 3.48 -45.18 -31.38
CA LEU A 719 4.02 -43.85 -31.69
C LEU A 719 4.25 -43.70 -33.20
N ALA A 720 4.78 -44.74 -33.88
CA ALA A 720 4.95 -44.73 -35.31
C ALA A 720 3.61 -44.73 -36.10
N ALA A 721 2.61 -45.48 -35.61
CA ALA A 721 1.26 -45.47 -36.22
C ALA A 721 0.62 -44.09 -36.14
N ALA A 722 0.84 -43.38 -35.06
CA ALA A 722 0.42 -41.97 -34.85
C ALA A 722 1.29 -40.96 -35.58
N ARG A 723 2.36 -41.40 -36.29
CA ARG A 723 3.33 -40.54 -36.98
C ARG A 723 4.03 -39.53 -36.08
N LEU A 724 4.21 -39.89 -34.81
CA LEU A 724 4.91 -39.09 -33.85
C LEU A 724 6.45 -39.24 -34.03
N PRO A 725 7.24 -38.27 -33.56
CA PRO A 725 8.70 -38.37 -33.55
C PRO A 725 9.21 -39.64 -32.86
N ALA A 726 10.38 -40.17 -33.22
CA ALA A 726 10.89 -41.41 -32.63
C ALA A 726 11.33 -41.27 -31.17
N SER A 727 11.57 -40.07 -30.70
CA SER A 727 12.01 -39.77 -29.34
C SER A 727 11.25 -38.53 -28.80
N PRO A 728 11.09 -38.42 -27.46
CA PRO A 728 10.54 -37.22 -26.85
C PRO A 728 11.45 -36.00 -27.10
N PRO A 729 10.92 -34.79 -26.98
CA PRO A 729 11.72 -33.58 -27.08
C PRO A 729 12.65 -33.48 -25.87
N THR A 730 13.78 -32.80 -26.06
CA THR A 730 14.68 -32.49 -24.94
C THR A 730 14.07 -31.35 -24.12
N ARG A 731 13.74 -31.64 -22.90
CA ARG A 731 13.22 -30.63 -21.95
C ARG A 731 14.39 -29.73 -21.52
N PRO A 732 14.18 -28.39 -21.41
CA PRO A 732 15.15 -27.50 -20.79
C PRO A 732 15.47 -27.94 -19.34
N THR A 733 16.73 -27.83 -18.92
CA THR A 733 17.17 -28.24 -17.58
C THR A 733 17.41 -27.08 -16.62
N ASP A 734 17.42 -25.87 -17.14
CA ASP A 734 17.82 -24.65 -16.43
C ASP A 734 16.75 -23.56 -16.41
N ASP A 735 15.53 -23.88 -16.86
CA ASP A 735 14.37 -22.99 -16.81
C ASP A 735 13.50 -23.22 -15.57
N ALA A 736 12.47 -22.41 -15.44
CA ALA A 736 11.53 -22.46 -14.31
C ALA A 736 10.75 -23.79 -14.27
N THR A 737 10.43 -24.42 -15.40
CA THR A 737 9.69 -25.68 -15.44
C THR A 737 10.53 -26.81 -14.85
N ALA A 738 11.81 -26.89 -15.21
CA ALA A 738 12.73 -27.88 -14.66
C ALA A 738 13.03 -27.66 -13.16
N ILE A 739 13.12 -26.39 -12.74
CA ILE A 739 13.30 -26.04 -11.31
C ILE A 739 12.03 -26.37 -10.54
N TYR A 740 10.85 -26.11 -11.12
CA TYR A 740 9.57 -26.39 -10.51
C TYR A 740 9.37 -27.88 -10.28
N SER A 741 9.59 -28.70 -11.29
CA SER A 741 9.45 -30.15 -11.22
C SER A 741 10.37 -30.76 -10.15
N ARG A 742 11.64 -30.33 -10.12
CA ARG A 742 12.61 -30.78 -9.09
C ARG A 742 12.18 -30.41 -7.67
N ASN A 743 11.76 -29.18 -7.46
CA ASN A 743 11.38 -28.69 -6.13
C ASN A 743 10.04 -29.23 -5.65
N SER A 744 9.11 -29.55 -6.55
CA SER A 744 7.83 -30.14 -6.17
C SER A 744 8.01 -31.59 -5.66
N ALA A 745 8.98 -32.31 -6.20
CA ALA A 745 9.30 -33.65 -5.75
C ALA A 745 10.03 -33.67 -4.38
N GLU A 746 10.89 -32.67 -4.11
CA GLU A 746 11.70 -32.63 -2.89
C GLU A 746 11.01 -31.96 -1.70
N ASN A 747 10.14 -30.98 -1.92
CA ASN A 747 9.62 -30.10 -0.86
C ASN A 747 8.14 -30.22 -0.52
N ASN A 748 7.37 -31.10 -1.15
CA ASN A 748 5.91 -31.21 -0.93
C ASN A 748 5.20 -29.84 -0.91
N GLY A 749 5.80 -28.84 -1.58
CA GLY A 749 5.47 -27.43 -1.43
C GLY A 749 5.52 -26.66 -2.73
N ASN A 750 4.87 -25.60 -2.73
CA ASN A 750 4.60 -24.65 -3.78
C ASN A 750 5.84 -23.74 -4.06
N PRO A 751 6.72 -24.07 -5.02
CA PRO A 751 7.78 -23.16 -5.43
C PRO A 751 7.25 -21.94 -6.22
N GLY A 752 5.97 -21.90 -6.55
CA GLY A 752 5.33 -20.82 -7.31
C GLY A 752 5.44 -19.43 -6.68
N ALA A 753 5.94 -19.30 -5.44
CA ALA A 753 6.13 -18.01 -4.80
C ALA A 753 7.30 -17.19 -5.36
N ILE A 754 8.26 -17.85 -6.04
CA ILE A 754 9.46 -17.20 -6.58
C ILE A 754 9.33 -16.81 -8.07
N PHE A 755 8.39 -17.40 -8.79
CA PHE A 755 8.22 -17.13 -10.22
C PHE A 755 7.26 -15.96 -10.43
N ALA A 756 7.68 -15.01 -11.26
CA ALA A 756 6.91 -13.84 -11.62
C ALA A 756 7.24 -13.36 -13.03
N ASP A 757 6.38 -12.55 -13.62
CA ASP A 757 6.67 -11.85 -14.85
C ASP A 757 6.41 -10.35 -14.67
N THR A 758 6.54 -9.59 -15.73
CA THR A 758 6.41 -8.14 -15.70
C THR A 758 5.20 -7.64 -16.50
N LEU A 759 4.71 -6.49 -16.03
CA LEU A 759 3.62 -5.72 -16.63
C LEU A 759 4.13 -4.32 -16.94
N ASP A 760 3.86 -3.82 -18.15
CA ASP A 760 4.06 -2.43 -18.50
C ASP A 760 2.72 -1.71 -18.52
N SER A 761 2.70 -0.50 -18.00
CA SER A 761 1.50 0.32 -17.96
C SER A 761 1.83 1.76 -18.33
N ARG A 762 0.83 2.47 -18.86
CA ARG A 762 0.92 3.89 -19.18
C ARG A 762 -0.32 4.60 -18.69
N SER A 763 -0.14 5.75 -18.05
CA SER A 763 -1.23 6.62 -17.64
C SER A 763 -1.04 8.01 -18.21
N LYS A 764 -2.08 8.53 -18.84
CA LYS A 764 -2.17 9.89 -19.36
C LYS A 764 -3.35 10.58 -18.74
N GLY A 765 -3.24 11.88 -18.54
CA GLY A 765 -4.37 12.61 -18.01
C GLY A 765 -4.10 14.09 -17.78
N ILE A 766 -5.09 14.69 -17.15
CA ILE A 766 -5.05 16.12 -16.77
C ILE A 766 -5.35 16.27 -15.28
N GLU A 767 -4.77 17.28 -14.67
CA GLU A 767 -5.00 17.65 -13.28
C GLU A 767 -5.21 19.16 -13.21
N LEU A 768 -6.31 19.58 -12.60
CA LEU A 768 -6.63 20.97 -12.29
C LEU A 768 -6.69 21.13 -10.79
N GLU A 769 -5.96 22.08 -10.25
CA GLU A 769 -6.03 22.49 -8.85
C GLU A 769 -6.31 23.99 -8.79
N LEU A 770 -7.33 24.38 -8.04
CA LEU A 770 -7.70 25.77 -7.80
C LEU A 770 -7.77 26.01 -6.29
N ILE A 771 -7.12 27.04 -5.84
CA ILE A 771 -7.23 27.54 -4.47
C ILE A 771 -7.66 28.99 -4.54
N ALA A 772 -8.77 29.32 -3.91
CA ALA A 772 -9.30 30.66 -3.93
C ALA A 772 -9.55 31.20 -2.52
N ASN A 773 -9.18 32.44 -2.33
CA ASN A 773 -9.53 33.27 -1.18
C ASN A 773 -10.27 34.53 -1.67
N PRO A 774 -11.54 34.39 -2.15
CA PRO A 774 -12.26 35.50 -2.80
C PRO A 774 -12.39 36.69 -1.88
N THR A 775 -12.57 36.44 -0.59
CA THR A 775 -12.55 37.43 0.48
C THR A 775 -11.65 36.93 1.63
N PRO A 776 -11.24 37.78 2.56
CA PRO A 776 -10.53 37.32 3.78
C PRO A 776 -11.31 36.29 4.59
N ASN A 777 -12.64 36.24 4.41
CA ASN A 777 -13.55 35.39 5.15
C ASN A 777 -13.82 34.05 4.47
N TRP A 778 -13.61 33.93 3.16
CA TRP A 778 -14.00 32.78 2.37
C TRP A 778 -12.80 32.10 1.74
N ARG A 779 -12.68 30.79 1.94
CA ARG A 779 -11.66 29.91 1.37
C ARG A 779 -12.30 28.79 0.60
N LEU A 780 -11.66 28.41 -0.49
CA LEU A 780 -12.10 27.36 -1.37
C LEU A 780 -10.87 26.65 -1.94
N SER A 781 -10.93 25.32 -1.97
CA SER A 781 -9.99 24.46 -2.71
C SER A 781 -10.82 23.51 -3.57
N TRP A 782 -10.51 23.48 -4.87
CA TRP A 782 -11.15 22.57 -5.81
C TRP A 782 -10.12 21.90 -6.68
N SER A 783 -10.19 20.58 -6.75
CA SER A 783 -9.35 19.79 -7.64
C SER A 783 -10.20 18.89 -8.53
N VAL A 784 -9.76 18.74 -9.78
CA VAL A 784 -10.31 17.79 -10.75
C VAL A 784 -9.15 17.04 -11.38
N SER A 785 -9.27 15.74 -11.48
CA SER A 785 -8.27 14.90 -12.13
C SER A 785 -8.93 13.91 -13.07
N GLN A 786 -8.31 13.74 -14.22
CA GLN A 786 -8.64 12.68 -15.16
C GLN A 786 -7.39 11.85 -15.41
N HIS A 787 -7.51 10.53 -15.33
CA HIS A 787 -6.42 9.63 -15.66
C HIS A 787 -6.92 8.39 -16.41
N ARG A 788 -6.28 8.12 -17.53
CA ARG A 788 -6.51 6.89 -18.29
C ARG A 788 -5.27 6.00 -18.17
N SER A 789 -5.36 5.00 -17.30
CA SER A 789 -4.30 4.02 -17.09
C SER A 789 -4.59 2.76 -17.89
N THR A 790 -3.66 2.37 -18.76
CA THR A 790 -3.79 1.21 -19.65
C THR A 790 -2.60 0.28 -19.50
N VAL A 791 -2.83 -1.00 -19.67
CA VAL A 791 -1.78 -2.01 -19.79
C VAL A 791 -1.19 -1.92 -21.20
N THR A 792 0.12 -1.81 -21.32
CA THR A 792 0.81 -1.71 -22.63
C THR A 792 1.55 -2.97 -23.02
N ALA A 793 1.96 -3.79 -22.04
CA ALA A 793 2.50 -5.13 -22.24
C ALA A 793 2.32 -5.96 -20.96
N ALA A 794 2.14 -7.26 -21.09
CA ALA A 794 2.00 -8.19 -19.98
C ALA A 794 2.67 -9.53 -20.29
N ARG A 795 3.18 -10.21 -19.24
CA ARG A 795 3.75 -11.56 -19.31
C ARG A 795 4.78 -11.75 -20.44
N LYS A 796 5.67 -10.78 -20.59
CA LYS A 796 6.63 -10.74 -21.72
C LYS A 796 7.53 -11.97 -21.82
N THR A 797 8.03 -12.45 -20.68
CA THR A 797 8.93 -13.60 -20.63
C THR A 797 8.20 -14.91 -20.89
N VAL A 798 7.02 -15.08 -20.33
CA VAL A 798 6.15 -16.24 -20.54
C VAL A 798 5.67 -16.36 -21.97
N MET A 799 5.25 -15.24 -22.58
CA MET A 799 4.83 -15.21 -23.99
C MET A 799 5.97 -15.59 -24.92
N ARG A 800 7.17 -15.11 -24.63
CA ARG A 800 8.36 -15.49 -25.39
C ARG A 800 8.66 -16.98 -25.25
N TYR A 801 8.67 -17.50 -24.03
CA TYR A 801 8.89 -18.93 -23.75
C TYR A 801 7.88 -19.81 -24.52
N TYR A 802 6.61 -19.47 -24.45
CA TYR A 802 5.57 -20.18 -25.18
C TYR A 802 5.82 -20.17 -26.70
N ALA A 803 6.13 -19.01 -27.27
CA ALA A 803 6.41 -18.88 -28.70
C ALA A 803 7.65 -19.70 -29.14
N GLU A 804 8.64 -19.81 -28.29
CA GLU A 804 9.86 -20.60 -28.54
C GLU A 804 9.61 -22.11 -28.49
N HIS A 805 8.77 -22.59 -27.57
CA HIS A 805 8.54 -24.02 -27.36
C HIS A 805 7.30 -24.59 -28.07
N LEU A 806 6.32 -23.76 -28.40
CA LEU A 806 5.10 -24.19 -29.10
C LEU A 806 5.38 -24.99 -30.38
N PRO A 807 6.30 -24.59 -31.28
CA PRO A 807 6.59 -25.37 -32.48
C PRO A 807 7.14 -26.76 -32.18
N THR A 808 7.85 -26.91 -31.05
CA THR A 808 8.35 -28.19 -30.55
C THR A 808 7.20 -29.05 -30.07
N TRP A 809 6.34 -28.53 -29.18
CA TRP A 809 5.20 -29.28 -28.64
C TRP A 809 4.20 -29.70 -29.70
N GLN A 810 3.91 -28.84 -30.69
CA GLN A 810 3.02 -29.13 -31.79
C GLN A 810 3.42 -30.34 -32.63
N ARG A 811 4.72 -30.68 -32.68
CA ARG A 811 5.21 -31.89 -33.40
C ARG A 811 4.77 -33.19 -32.74
N TYR A 812 4.33 -33.14 -31.47
CA TYR A 812 3.85 -34.28 -30.69
C TYR A 812 2.32 -34.34 -30.60
N VAL A 813 1.63 -33.47 -31.31
CA VAL A 813 0.16 -33.47 -31.48
C VAL A 813 -0.19 -34.28 -32.71
N ASP A 814 -1.04 -35.28 -32.54
CA ASP A 814 -1.56 -36.09 -33.64
C ASP A 814 -3.10 -36.00 -33.75
N PRO A 815 -3.70 -36.27 -34.92
CA PRO A 815 -5.17 -36.19 -35.11
C PRO A 815 -5.96 -37.19 -34.26
N ALA A 816 -5.36 -38.32 -33.91
CA ALA A 816 -6.01 -39.36 -33.10
C ALA A 816 -5.97 -39.02 -31.59
N GLY A 817 -5.15 -38.04 -31.18
CA GLY A 817 -5.00 -37.65 -29.79
C GLY A 817 -4.33 -38.74 -28.97
N THR A 818 -3.28 -39.37 -29.50
CA THR A 818 -2.58 -40.50 -28.84
C THR A 818 -1.88 -40.08 -27.55
N ILE A 819 -1.37 -38.84 -27.48
CA ILE A 819 -0.73 -38.30 -26.29
C ILE A 819 -1.79 -37.63 -25.40
N VAL A 820 -2.02 -38.24 -24.24
CA VAL A 820 -3.03 -37.85 -23.24
C VAL A 820 -2.38 -37.72 -21.87
N ALA A 821 -2.73 -36.69 -21.15
CA ALA A 821 -2.26 -36.48 -19.77
C ALA A 821 -2.79 -37.60 -18.85
N PRO A 822 -1.95 -38.21 -18.00
CA PRO A 822 -2.38 -39.32 -17.14
C PRO A 822 -3.44 -38.87 -16.10
N LEU A 823 -4.40 -39.78 -15.82
CA LEU A 823 -5.49 -39.51 -14.88
C LEU A 823 -5.07 -39.53 -13.40
N SER A 824 -3.97 -40.20 -13.06
CA SER A 824 -3.66 -40.61 -11.68
C SER A 824 -2.30 -40.17 -11.15
N THR A 825 -1.54 -39.35 -11.89
CA THR A 825 -0.23 -38.90 -11.40
C THR A 825 -0.34 -37.67 -10.50
N VAL A 826 0.51 -37.61 -9.48
CA VAL A 826 0.62 -36.49 -8.55
C VAL A 826 1.15 -35.22 -9.25
N PHE A 827 1.78 -35.41 -10.41
CA PHE A 827 2.51 -34.35 -11.14
C PHE A 827 1.60 -33.52 -12.07
N ILE A 828 0.49 -34.06 -12.56
CA ILE A 828 -0.41 -33.35 -13.48
C ILE A 828 -1.51 -32.63 -12.69
N GLN A 829 -1.72 -31.37 -13.00
CA GLN A 829 -2.82 -30.61 -12.38
C GLN A 829 -4.19 -31.26 -12.63
N ALA A 830 -5.09 -31.09 -11.67
CA ALA A 830 -6.37 -31.78 -11.66
C ALA A 830 -7.26 -31.44 -12.88
N ASP A 831 -7.12 -30.23 -13.42
CA ASP A 831 -7.84 -29.72 -14.58
C ASP A 831 -7.22 -30.15 -15.92
N MET A 832 -5.93 -30.51 -15.94
CA MET A 832 -5.23 -31.01 -17.12
C MET A 832 -5.30 -32.52 -17.28
N ARG A 833 -5.72 -33.27 -16.23
CA ARG A 833 -5.77 -34.75 -16.25
C ARG A 833 -6.73 -35.28 -17.29
N GLY A 834 -6.28 -36.23 -18.08
CA GLY A 834 -7.08 -36.87 -19.11
C GLY A 834 -7.30 -36.02 -20.35
N LEU A 835 -6.74 -34.83 -20.42
CA LEU A 835 -6.76 -34.00 -21.62
C LEU A 835 -5.77 -34.51 -22.64
N ARG A 836 -6.15 -34.45 -23.92
CA ARG A 836 -5.19 -34.65 -25.04
C ARG A 836 -4.23 -33.49 -25.07
N LEU A 837 -3.02 -33.75 -25.54
CA LEU A 837 -2.00 -32.70 -25.69
C LEU A 837 -2.49 -31.49 -26.48
N ALA A 838 -3.27 -31.73 -27.52
CA ALA A 838 -3.90 -30.65 -28.33
C ALA A 838 -4.81 -29.74 -27.47
N ASP A 839 -5.63 -30.35 -26.57
CA ASP A 839 -6.57 -29.63 -25.73
C ASP A 839 -5.82 -28.85 -24.64
N MET A 840 -4.70 -29.40 -24.11
CA MET A 840 -3.82 -28.70 -23.16
C MET A 840 -3.21 -27.46 -23.81
N LEU A 841 -2.65 -27.60 -25.03
CA LEU A 841 -2.08 -26.46 -25.75
C LEU A 841 -3.15 -25.41 -26.09
N ALA A 842 -4.37 -25.85 -26.42
CA ALA A 842 -5.48 -24.93 -26.64
C ALA A 842 -5.88 -24.17 -25.37
N ALA A 843 -5.90 -24.85 -24.20
CA ALA A 843 -6.17 -24.23 -22.92
C ALA A 843 -5.13 -23.14 -22.58
N ILE A 844 -3.85 -23.44 -22.80
CA ILE A 844 -2.75 -22.50 -22.61
C ILE A 844 -2.90 -21.30 -23.55
N ALA A 845 -3.14 -21.56 -24.85
CA ALA A 845 -3.33 -20.49 -25.85
C ALA A 845 -4.48 -19.56 -25.45
N ASN A 846 -5.58 -20.13 -25.02
CA ASN A 846 -6.74 -19.37 -24.54
C ASN A 846 -6.41 -18.49 -23.33
N GLY A 847 -5.62 -18.98 -22.36
CA GLY A 847 -5.14 -18.20 -21.23
C GLY A 847 -4.27 -16.99 -21.65
N PHE A 848 -3.53 -17.13 -22.76
CA PHE A 848 -2.78 -16.03 -23.36
C PHE A 848 -3.67 -15.04 -24.10
N ASP A 849 -4.71 -15.50 -24.78
CA ASP A 849 -5.66 -14.61 -25.43
C ASP A 849 -6.39 -13.73 -24.42
N GLU A 850 -6.72 -14.28 -23.26
CA GLU A 850 -7.25 -13.50 -22.13
C GLU A 850 -6.26 -12.43 -21.64
N THR A 851 -4.98 -12.77 -21.56
CA THR A 851 -3.92 -11.81 -21.18
C THR A 851 -3.70 -10.75 -22.26
N ASN A 852 -3.69 -11.14 -23.52
CA ASN A 852 -3.58 -10.22 -24.65
C ASN A 852 -4.76 -9.26 -24.71
N ALA A 853 -5.93 -9.70 -24.30
CA ALA A 853 -7.12 -8.88 -24.21
C ALA A 853 -7.02 -7.77 -23.12
N GLU A 854 -6.17 -7.93 -22.11
CA GLU A 854 -5.87 -6.86 -21.14
C GLU A 854 -5.01 -5.75 -21.76
N ILE A 855 -4.21 -6.06 -22.80
CA ILE A 855 -3.33 -5.07 -23.46
C ILE A 855 -4.16 -4.03 -24.21
N GLY A 856 -3.92 -2.76 -23.92
CA GLY A 856 -4.71 -1.64 -24.42
C GLY A 856 -5.97 -1.35 -23.60
N GLY A 857 -6.38 -2.28 -22.71
CA GLY A 857 -7.50 -2.11 -21.80
C GLY A 857 -7.20 -1.20 -20.62
N GLN A 858 -8.24 -0.64 -20.04
CA GLN A 858 -8.15 0.11 -18.79
C GLN A 858 -7.84 -0.86 -17.63
N ARG A 859 -7.04 -0.40 -16.68
CA ARG A 859 -6.76 -1.20 -15.46
C ARG A 859 -8.00 -1.31 -14.58
N TYR A 860 -8.18 -2.50 -13.98
CA TYR A 860 -9.24 -2.75 -13.01
C TYR A 860 -9.16 -1.79 -11.81
N GLY A 861 -10.33 -1.42 -11.30
CA GLY A 861 -10.47 -0.58 -10.12
C GLY A 861 -10.15 0.91 -10.34
N ASN A 862 -9.56 1.29 -11.46
CA ASN A 862 -9.26 2.69 -11.76
C ASN A 862 -10.51 3.45 -12.16
N ARG A 863 -10.67 4.65 -11.58
CA ARG A 863 -11.72 5.61 -11.90
C ARG A 863 -11.12 6.72 -12.74
N GLU A 864 -11.67 6.93 -13.95
CA GLU A 864 -11.06 7.87 -14.88
C GLU A 864 -11.09 9.31 -14.36
N TRP A 865 -12.20 9.72 -13.75
CA TRP A 865 -12.36 11.07 -13.24
C TRP A 865 -12.55 11.10 -11.72
N SER A 866 -11.99 12.12 -11.09
CA SER A 866 -12.22 12.44 -9.68
C SER A 866 -12.24 13.94 -9.46
N SER A 867 -13.02 14.38 -8.46
CA SER A 867 -13.10 15.80 -8.07
C SER A 867 -13.23 15.90 -6.56
N ASN A 868 -12.50 16.85 -5.97
CA ASN A 868 -12.57 17.18 -4.56
C ASN A 868 -12.78 18.68 -4.40
N LEU A 869 -13.80 19.07 -3.64
CA LEU A 869 -14.12 20.45 -3.30
C LEU A 869 -14.10 20.59 -1.78
N VAL A 870 -13.43 21.61 -1.27
CA VAL A 870 -13.45 21.99 0.14
C VAL A 870 -13.72 23.48 0.23
N THR A 871 -14.62 23.90 1.07
CA THR A 871 -14.92 25.32 1.26
C THR A 871 -15.19 25.64 2.72
N ARG A 872 -14.79 26.85 3.14
CA ARG A 872 -15.03 27.40 4.48
C ARG A 872 -15.30 28.88 4.41
N TYR A 873 -16.34 29.34 5.09
CA TYR A 873 -16.63 30.74 5.33
C TYR A 873 -16.56 31.03 6.83
N THR A 874 -15.82 32.08 7.20
CA THR A 874 -15.63 32.52 8.60
C THR A 874 -16.28 33.88 8.82
N PHE A 875 -17.19 33.99 9.76
CA PHE A 875 -17.85 35.26 10.13
C PHE A 875 -16.91 36.04 11.04
N ARG A 876 -16.40 37.17 10.55
CA ARG A 876 -15.46 38.02 11.30
C ARG A 876 -16.10 39.19 12.01
N GLU A 877 -17.35 39.50 11.68
CA GLU A 877 -18.11 40.63 12.16
C GLU A 877 -19.56 40.22 12.51
N GLY A 878 -20.28 41.11 13.21
CA GLY A 878 -21.67 40.92 13.58
C GLY A 878 -21.88 39.88 14.67
N GLY A 879 -23.12 39.45 14.84
CA GLY A 879 -23.52 38.50 15.89
C GLY A 879 -22.99 37.09 15.74
N LEU A 880 -22.52 36.74 14.54
CA LEU A 880 -21.90 35.44 14.26
C LEU A 880 -20.36 35.51 14.29
N LYS A 881 -19.76 36.59 14.77
CA LYS A 881 -18.30 36.73 14.85
C LYS A 881 -17.67 35.52 15.56
N GLY A 882 -16.68 34.92 14.92
CA GLY A 882 -15.98 33.73 15.40
C GLY A 882 -16.58 32.41 14.93
N TRP A 883 -17.80 32.44 14.36
CA TRP A 883 -18.35 31.23 13.73
C TRP A 883 -17.76 30.99 12.35
N ASN A 884 -17.72 29.74 11.94
CA ASN A 884 -17.42 29.34 10.59
C ASN A 884 -18.32 28.21 10.15
N VAL A 885 -18.59 28.14 8.86
CA VAL A 885 -19.34 27.06 8.22
C VAL A 885 -18.59 26.61 7.00
N GLY A 886 -18.67 25.34 6.70
CA GLY A 886 -17.99 24.79 5.54
C GLY A 886 -18.41 23.37 5.24
N GLY A 887 -17.73 22.80 4.27
CA GLY A 887 -17.96 21.43 3.89
C GLY A 887 -17.01 20.97 2.80
N SER A 888 -17.13 19.72 2.47
CA SER A 888 -16.41 19.10 1.36
C SER A 888 -17.34 18.25 0.51
N ALA A 889 -17.03 18.13 -0.77
CA ALA A 889 -17.66 17.19 -1.69
C ALA A 889 -16.59 16.46 -2.48
N ARG A 890 -16.68 15.14 -2.51
CA ARG A 890 -15.77 14.28 -3.26
C ARG A 890 -16.59 13.48 -4.26
N TRP A 891 -16.25 13.61 -5.50
CA TRP A 891 -16.82 12.82 -6.57
C TRP A 891 -15.84 11.83 -7.13
N ARG A 892 -16.29 10.62 -7.38
CA ARG A 892 -15.56 9.54 -7.99
C ARG A 892 -16.37 9.00 -9.17
N ASP A 893 -15.73 8.89 -10.32
CA ASP A 893 -16.36 8.36 -11.53
C ASP A 893 -16.59 6.84 -11.43
N LYS A 894 -17.19 6.27 -12.45
CA LYS A 894 -17.31 4.82 -12.63
C LYS A 894 -15.95 4.12 -12.64
N ALA A 895 -15.90 2.91 -12.10
CA ALA A 895 -14.70 2.07 -12.13
C ALA A 895 -14.92 0.84 -13.01
N LEU A 896 -13.88 0.44 -13.75
CA LEU A 896 -13.90 -0.86 -14.44
C LEU A 896 -13.81 -1.98 -13.39
N VAL A 897 -14.81 -2.89 -13.41
CA VAL A 897 -14.91 -3.98 -12.42
C VAL A 897 -14.94 -5.38 -13.05
N GLY A 898 -15.00 -5.48 -14.35
CA GLY A 898 -15.01 -6.77 -15.06
C GLY A 898 -15.30 -6.62 -16.53
N TYR A 899 -15.43 -7.76 -17.17
CA TYR A 899 -15.81 -7.88 -18.58
C TYR A 899 -16.83 -8.98 -18.74
N ALA A 900 -17.72 -8.83 -19.72
CA ALA A 900 -18.60 -9.91 -20.14
C ALA A 900 -17.78 -11.07 -20.72
N ALA A 901 -18.30 -12.29 -20.60
CA ALA A 901 -17.71 -13.44 -21.28
C ALA A 901 -18.00 -13.41 -22.77
N ASN A 902 -17.11 -13.97 -23.57
CA ASN A 902 -17.36 -14.28 -24.96
C ASN A 902 -18.20 -15.58 -25.01
N PRO A 903 -19.41 -15.57 -25.57
CA PRO A 903 -20.27 -16.76 -25.60
C PRO A 903 -19.66 -17.98 -26.31
N ALA A 904 -18.74 -17.75 -27.23
CA ALA A 904 -18.09 -18.83 -27.99
C ALA A 904 -16.93 -19.50 -27.25
N THR A 905 -16.19 -18.73 -26.44
CA THR A 905 -14.95 -19.20 -25.79
C THR A 905 -15.04 -19.24 -24.28
N GLY A 906 -16.01 -18.56 -23.66
CA GLY A 906 -16.09 -18.39 -22.22
C GLY A 906 -15.12 -17.36 -21.62
N PHE A 907 -14.21 -16.79 -22.43
CA PHE A 907 -13.19 -15.85 -21.96
C PHE A 907 -13.70 -14.42 -21.91
N ARG A 908 -13.01 -13.60 -21.14
CA ARG A 908 -13.32 -12.17 -20.98
C ARG A 908 -13.30 -11.46 -22.34
N ASN A 909 -14.34 -10.68 -22.60
CA ASN A 909 -14.44 -9.85 -23.81
C ASN A 909 -14.11 -8.39 -23.49
N PRO A 910 -12.93 -7.88 -23.84
CA PRO A 910 -12.52 -6.50 -23.51
C PRO A 910 -13.39 -5.42 -24.15
N SER A 911 -14.12 -5.75 -25.22
CA SER A 911 -15.04 -4.81 -25.85
C SER A 911 -16.36 -4.63 -25.08
N ARG A 912 -16.63 -5.45 -24.06
CA ARG A 912 -17.83 -5.41 -23.22
C ARG A 912 -17.48 -5.26 -21.73
N PRO A 913 -16.94 -4.09 -21.32
CA PRO A 913 -16.54 -3.85 -19.93
C PRO A 913 -17.75 -3.65 -19.02
N PHE A 914 -17.65 -4.14 -17.80
CA PHE A 914 -18.56 -3.84 -16.70
C PHE A 914 -18.01 -2.70 -15.85
N PHE A 915 -18.89 -1.72 -15.57
CA PHE A 915 -18.52 -0.59 -14.74
C PHE A 915 -19.39 -0.53 -13.48
N GLU A 916 -18.75 -0.27 -12.37
CA GLU A 916 -19.43 0.23 -11.19
C GLU A 916 -19.84 1.69 -11.38
N ARG A 917 -20.95 2.10 -10.77
CA ARG A 917 -21.42 3.50 -10.83
C ARG A 917 -20.49 4.43 -10.05
N GLY A 918 -20.36 5.65 -10.55
CA GLY A 918 -19.73 6.74 -9.81
C GLY A 918 -20.56 7.13 -8.59
N TYR A 919 -19.89 7.77 -7.61
CA TYR A 919 -20.56 8.20 -6.37
C TYR A 919 -20.04 9.54 -5.87
N TRP A 920 -20.81 10.16 -4.98
CA TRP A 920 -20.45 11.34 -4.23
C TRP A 920 -20.37 11.02 -2.75
N THR A 921 -19.47 11.69 -2.05
CA THR A 921 -19.46 11.77 -0.59
C THR A 921 -19.39 13.23 -0.19
N MET A 922 -20.19 13.62 0.81
CA MET A 922 -20.33 15.01 1.24
C MET A 922 -20.16 15.13 2.75
N ASP A 923 -19.36 16.09 3.17
CA ASP A 923 -19.19 16.43 4.56
C ASP A 923 -19.63 17.89 4.78
N VAL A 924 -20.20 18.18 5.92
CA VAL A 924 -20.52 19.55 6.34
C VAL A 924 -20.00 19.79 7.75
N PHE A 925 -19.61 20.99 8.05
CA PHE A 925 -19.20 21.36 9.39
C PHE A 925 -19.59 22.79 9.79
N VAL A 926 -19.74 22.97 11.08
CA VAL A 926 -19.89 24.27 11.72
C VAL A 926 -18.89 24.36 12.86
N GLY A 927 -18.16 25.46 12.92
CA GLY A 927 -17.16 25.67 13.96
C GLY A 927 -17.30 27.03 14.62
N HIS A 928 -16.70 27.17 15.79
CA HIS A 928 -16.62 28.42 16.53
C HIS A 928 -15.22 28.58 17.11
N SER A 929 -14.63 29.76 16.94
CA SER A 929 -13.34 30.15 17.49
C SER A 929 -13.49 31.39 18.37
N ARG A 930 -13.01 31.31 19.60
CA ARG A 930 -13.07 32.39 20.58
C ARG A 930 -11.86 32.45 21.48
N LYS A 931 -11.39 33.65 21.78
CA LYS A 931 -10.43 33.85 22.86
C LYS A 931 -11.14 33.84 24.21
N ILE A 932 -10.65 33.03 25.13
CA ILE A 932 -11.15 32.88 26.51
C ILE A 932 -10.03 33.19 27.53
N PHE A 933 -10.31 33.20 28.81
CA PHE A 933 -9.36 33.46 29.91
C PHE A 933 -8.54 34.73 29.68
N ARG A 934 -9.21 35.86 29.54
CA ARG A 934 -8.59 37.20 29.29
C ARG A 934 -7.76 37.22 27.99
N ASN A 935 -8.19 36.52 26.97
CA ASN A 935 -7.52 36.38 25.67
C ASN A 935 -6.23 35.56 25.66
N SER A 936 -5.90 34.85 26.75
CA SER A 936 -4.70 34.04 26.83
C SER A 936 -4.82 32.68 26.12
N VAL A 937 -6.05 32.19 25.94
CA VAL A 937 -6.34 30.90 25.32
C VAL A 937 -7.26 31.08 24.14
N THR A 938 -6.91 30.53 22.99
CA THR A 938 -7.81 30.40 21.85
C THR A 938 -8.52 29.04 21.95
N TRP A 939 -9.84 29.08 22.07
CA TRP A 939 -10.70 27.90 22.01
C TRP A 939 -11.32 27.79 20.64
N ASP A 940 -11.09 26.67 19.98
CA ASP A 940 -11.71 26.30 18.69
C ASP A 940 -12.54 25.05 18.88
N SER A 941 -13.79 25.03 18.41
CA SER A 941 -14.65 23.86 18.42
C SER A 941 -15.27 23.68 17.04
N ASN A 942 -15.42 22.45 16.58
CA ASN A 942 -15.96 22.11 15.28
C ASN A 942 -16.85 20.87 15.38
N LEU A 943 -18.08 20.98 14.90
CA LEU A 943 -19.01 19.88 14.74
C LEU A 943 -19.08 19.55 13.24
N ARG A 944 -18.78 18.31 12.89
CA ARG A 944 -18.75 17.83 11.51
C ARG A 944 -19.69 16.65 11.33
N VAL A 945 -20.39 16.62 10.21
CA VAL A 945 -21.12 15.45 9.73
C VAL A 945 -20.40 14.95 8.50
N ARG A 946 -19.87 13.72 8.55
CA ARG A 946 -19.18 13.05 7.45
C ARG A 946 -20.16 12.18 6.69
N ASP A 947 -19.95 12.03 5.38
CA ASP A 947 -20.72 11.19 4.47
C ASP A 947 -22.24 11.44 4.61
N LEU A 948 -22.64 12.72 4.67
CA LEU A 948 -24.01 13.20 4.93
C LEU A 948 -25.05 12.56 3.99
N ASN A 949 -24.68 12.25 2.77
CA ASN A 949 -25.56 11.69 1.75
C ASN A 949 -25.68 10.15 1.80
N HIS A 950 -24.98 9.49 2.75
CA HIS A 950 -25.03 8.05 2.95
C HIS A 950 -25.44 7.68 4.38
N PRO A 951 -26.74 7.76 4.72
CA PRO A 951 -27.20 7.54 6.09
C PRO A 951 -27.06 6.09 6.57
N LYS A 952 -26.80 5.15 5.66
CA LYS A 952 -26.59 3.73 5.96
C LYS A 952 -25.29 3.24 5.31
N VAL A 953 -24.72 2.17 5.87
CA VAL A 953 -23.63 1.44 5.23
C VAL A 953 -24.10 0.95 3.85
N TRP A 954 -23.27 1.14 2.85
CA TRP A 954 -23.57 0.77 1.48
C TRP A 954 -22.41 -0.02 0.86
N THR A 955 -22.64 -0.62 -0.29
CA THR A 955 -21.62 -1.45 -0.96
C THR A 955 -21.25 -0.87 -2.31
N SER A 956 -19.96 -0.91 -2.60
CA SER A 956 -19.35 -0.63 -3.88
C SER A 956 -18.90 -1.95 -4.50
N VAL A 957 -19.04 -2.11 -5.82
CA VAL A 957 -18.60 -3.32 -6.52
C VAL A 957 -17.13 -3.20 -6.87
N ALA A 958 -16.31 -4.12 -6.40
CA ALA A 958 -14.87 -4.13 -6.70
C ALA A 958 -14.51 -5.07 -7.86
N ALA A 959 -15.30 -6.14 -8.06
CA ALA A 959 -15.14 -7.03 -9.20
C ALA A 959 -16.50 -7.63 -9.61
N ALA A 960 -16.67 -7.89 -10.90
CA ALA A 960 -17.85 -8.53 -11.46
C ALA A 960 -17.47 -9.44 -12.63
N VAL A 961 -18.29 -10.47 -12.86
CA VAL A 961 -18.22 -11.37 -14.01
C VAL A 961 -19.56 -11.41 -14.73
N ASP A 962 -19.62 -12.07 -15.87
CA ASP A 962 -20.87 -12.35 -16.59
C ASP A 962 -21.74 -13.35 -15.81
N ASP A 963 -23.04 -13.08 -15.73
CA ASP A 963 -24.02 -13.87 -15.01
C ASP A 963 -24.51 -15.14 -15.78
N GLY A 964 -23.67 -15.74 -16.55
CA GLY A 964 -23.97 -16.94 -17.34
C GLY A 964 -24.07 -16.65 -18.83
N PHE A 965 -23.17 -15.82 -19.32
CA PHE A 965 -23.05 -15.42 -20.72
C PHE A 965 -24.21 -14.56 -21.27
N THR A 966 -25.05 -14.02 -20.38
CA THR A 966 -26.11 -13.09 -20.79
C THR A 966 -25.59 -11.69 -21.07
N GLY A 967 -24.36 -11.41 -20.63
CA GLY A 967 -23.72 -10.10 -20.74
C GLY A 967 -24.11 -9.14 -19.63
N ASN A 968 -24.73 -9.62 -18.56
CA ASN A 968 -25.02 -8.83 -17.37
C ASN A 968 -23.90 -8.96 -16.32
N ALA A 969 -23.62 -7.87 -15.63
CA ALA A 969 -22.59 -7.85 -14.58
C ALA A 969 -23.10 -8.51 -13.30
N TYR A 970 -22.38 -9.54 -12.86
CA TYR A 970 -22.62 -10.21 -11.61
C TYR A 970 -21.51 -9.91 -10.60
N PRO A 971 -21.80 -9.25 -9.46
CA PRO A 971 -20.77 -8.87 -8.50
C PRO A 971 -20.12 -10.09 -7.84
N THR A 972 -18.81 -10.23 -8.03
CA THR A 972 -18.01 -11.25 -7.34
C THR A 972 -17.31 -10.70 -6.11
N ARG A 973 -17.15 -9.37 -6.04
CA ARG A 973 -16.58 -8.69 -4.87
C ARG A 973 -17.31 -7.38 -4.62
N ARG A 974 -17.54 -7.11 -3.34
CA ARG A 974 -18.10 -5.84 -2.88
C ARG A 974 -17.22 -5.26 -1.78
N VAL A 975 -17.04 -3.94 -1.80
CA VAL A 975 -16.40 -3.18 -0.73
C VAL A 975 -17.49 -2.51 0.08
N LEU A 976 -17.42 -2.64 1.39
CA LEU A 976 -18.32 -1.94 2.30
C LEU A 976 -17.86 -0.50 2.48
N MET A 977 -18.81 0.42 2.37
CA MET A 977 -18.58 1.85 2.47
C MET A 977 -19.22 2.40 3.75
N ALA A 978 -18.54 3.35 4.38
CA ALA A 978 -18.99 3.98 5.61
C ALA A 978 -20.36 4.67 5.45
N SER A 979 -21.10 4.75 6.56
CA SER A 979 -22.32 5.56 6.70
C SER A 979 -22.01 6.92 7.30
N THR A 980 -23.03 7.78 7.33
CA THR A 980 -22.98 9.08 8.00
C THR A 980 -22.49 8.95 9.45
N SER A 981 -21.53 9.78 9.80
CA SER A 981 -21.03 9.89 11.17
C SER A 981 -20.93 11.35 11.60
N VAL A 982 -21.06 11.59 12.90
CA VAL A 982 -20.97 12.92 13.52
C VAL A 982 -19.70 12.97 14.35
N GLU A 983 -18.90 13.99 14.16
CA GLU A 983 -17.62 14.21 14.85
C GLU A 983 -17.61 15.57 15.54
N LEU A 984 -17.23 15.60 16.80
CA LEU A 984 -16.98 16.81 17.56
C LEU A 984 -15.46 16.90 17.83
N SER A 985 -14.83 17.98 17.39
CA SER A 985 -13.45 18.30 17.75
C SER A 985 -13.40 19.61 18.52
N THR A 986 -12.55 19.69 19.53
CA THR A 986 -12.29 20.93 20.26
C THR A 986 -10.81 21.05 20.60
N SER A 987 -10.27 22.26 20.48
CA SER A 987 -8.86 22.52 20.78
C SER A 987 -8.69 23.80 21.59
N PHE A 988 -7.67 23.80 22.43
CA PHE A 988 -7.27 24.92 23.28
C PHE A 988 -5.80 25.24 23.00
N ARG A 989 -5.51 26.48 22.61
CA ARG A 989 -4.15 26.93 22.27
C ARG A 989 -3.75 28.11 23.12
N TRP A 990 -2.54 28.01 23.78
CA TRP A 990 -1.91 29.04 24.63
C TRP A 990 -0.68 29.64 23.99
#